data_d79abf33846f666ea9e902d05c198286
#
_entry.id   d79abf33846f666ea9e902d05c198286
#
_cell.length_a   1.000
_cell.length_b   1.000
_cell.length_c   1.000
_cell.angle_alpha   90.00
_cell.angle_beta   90.00
_cell.angle_gamma   90.00
#
_symmetry.space_group_name_H-M   'P 1'
#
loop_
_entity.id
_entity.type
_entity.pdbx_description
1 polymer ?
#
loop_
_entity_poly.entity_id
_entity_poly.type
_entity_poly.pdbx_seq_one_letter_code
_entity_poly.pdbx_strand_id
1 'polypeptide(L)'
;MPQANRMNRDRSDVMNNEATAVNNETAENNGAAVEYGTQIPVPHGLDDLEVKEWLESLDSLLESSGPEVATEILERLRAHATVSGIDLPFTANTPYANTIPNRLEPLFPGDQELERRIKSLIRWNALAMVVRANRVEHNIGGHISTYASAATLYEVGFNHFFRARTPEFEGDTVYFQGHASPGIYARAFLEGRLSVQKLENFRRELKPGGGLSSYPHPWLMPDFWEFPTVSMGLSPLMAIYQARFSRYLENRGLKPATDAKIWAFLGDGETDEPESLGAITLASREKLDNLIFVVNCNLQRLDGPVRGNGQIIQELESAFRGAGWNVIKVLWGSEWDPILERDTEGLLVKRMGELVDGEYQKLVVESGAYVRQHFFGSDPRLLQLVEPLPDEALRRLRLGGHDPRKVYAAYKAAVEHKGRPTVILARTIKGYGLGEAGEGKNVTHQQKKLNEEELQVFRSRFGIPLNDQDCIEVPFYRPAEDSIEIQYLRARREALGGYVPTRSVRSQPLAADHDELFKEFYDGSEGREVSTTMAYVGMLRKMLKDSEMGKLIVPIVPDEARTFGMESLFRTAGIYSSSGQKYQPVDVNTLMYYKEAKDGQILEEGITEAGSMASFIAAGSAYATHGINTIPFFIYYSMFGFQRIADFIWAAADMRTRGFLLGGTAGRTTLSGEGLQHQDGNSHVLALPVPNLLAYDPAFAYEIAVIIQDGIRRMYKEGENIFYYITLMNEPYAMPPMPGDVKDGILRGMYRFRASENKKSKLRAQLFGSGSILREALQAQDILAEKYGVAADVWSVTSYKSLYTDAVETERWNRLHPGEKPRTPYITQTLADAPGALVAATDYIKTLPSMISKWMPRRMATLGTDGFGRSEGRQSLRDFFEVDARFITLATLHELQQDGKIEPKVVTQAIKDLGIDPEKPNPVIS
;
A
#
# COMPACT_ATOMS: atom_id res chain seq x y z
N MET A 1 9.64 50.17 -12.16
CA MET A 1 10.11 51.01 -13.32
C MET A 1 11.34 51.79 -12.92
N PRO A 2 12.37 51.99 -13.79
CA PRO A 2 12.46 51.60 -15.21
C PRO A 2 13.70 50.78 -15.63
N GLN A 3 13.57 50.13 -16.78
CA GLN A 3 14.36 50.12 -18.05
C GLN A 3 15.79 49.58 -17.98
N ALA A 4 16.09 48.56 -18.67
CA ALA A 4 16.30 48.20 -20.12
C ALA A 4 17.68 48.64 -20.63
N ASN A 5 18.44 47.66 -21.18
CA ASN A 5 19.03 47.66 -22.51
C ASN A 5 20.01 46.48 -22.68
N ARG A 6 19.74 45.58 -23.62
CA ARG A 6 20.40 45.29 -24.90
C ARG A 6 21.94 45.24 -24.93
N MET A 7 22.50 44.13 -25.38
CA MET A 7 23.31 44.06 -26.59
C MET A 7 23.63 42.64 -27.04
N ASN A 8 23.24 42.38 -28.27
CA ASN A 8 23.62 41.46 -29.32
C ASN A 8 25.13 41.25 -29.55
N ARG A 9 25.50 40.09 -30.10
CA ARG A 9 26.28 39.82 -31.33
C ARG A 9 26.74 38.33 -31.30
N ASP A 10 26.21 37.51 -32.22
CA ASP A 10 26.67 37.12 -33.56
C ASP A 10 27.93 36.24 -33.65
N ARG A 11 27.74 35.09 -34.28
CA ARG A 11 28.46 34.43 -35.38
C ARG A 11 27.89 33.04 -35.56
N SER A 12 27.10 32.71 -36.53
CA SER A 12 27.22 32.52 -38.00
C SER A 12 28.29 31.54 -38.42
N ASP A 13 27.80 30.56 -39.16
CA ASP A 13 28.16 29.90 -40.43
C ASP A 13 28.69 28.49 -40.27
N VAL A 14 28.33 27.43 -41.01
CA VAL A 14 28.06 27.28 -42.47
C VAL A 14 27.61 25.85 -42.68
N MET A 15 26.59 25.47 -43.35
CA MET A 15 26.54 25.01 -44.75
C MET A 15 25.15 24.59 -45.21
N ASN A 16 24.85 25.09 -46.41
CA ASN A 16 23.74 24.77 -47.29
C ASN A 16 23.81 23.38 -47.93
N ASN A 17 22.69 22.81 -48.27
CA ASN A 17 22.16 22.54 -49.63
C ASN A 17 20.95 21.63 -49.48
N GLU A 18 19.87 21.66 -50.12
CA GLU A 18 19.32 22.17 -51.35
C GLU A 18 17.78 22.05 -51.21
N ALA A 19 17.12 23.09 -51.66
CA ALA A 19 15.67 23.15 -51.79
C ALA A 19 15.22 22.49 -53.09
N THR A 20 14.16 21.70 -53.01
CA THR A 20 13.22 21.53 -54.14
C THR A 20 11.82 21.81 -53.67
N ALA A 21 11.25 22.84 -54.23
CA ALA A 21 9.88 23.25 -54.06
C ALA A 21 8.90 22.28 -54.77
N VAL A 22 7.85 21.85 -54.06
CA VAL A 22 6.62 21.41 -54.68
C VAL A 22 5.44 21.88 -53.82
N ASN A 23 4.68 22.76 -54.46
CA ASN A 23 3.28 23.14 -54.30
C ASN A 23 2.48 22.83 -53.03
N ASN A 24 1.93 23.91 -52.48
CA ASN A 24 0.77 23.98 -51.62
C ASN A 24 -0.46 23.37 -52.35
N GLU A 25 -0.98 22.30 -51.79
CA GLU A 25 -2.40 21.99 -51.81
C GLU A 25 -2.88 21.79 -50.39
N THR A 26 -3.94 22.48 -50.07
CA THR A 26 -4.66 22.47 -48.80
C THR A 26 -5.15 21.07 -48.49
N ALA A 27 -4.53 20.40 -47.54
CA ALA A 27 -5.05 19.18 -46.91
C ALA A 27 -5.81 19.56 -45.65
N GLU A 28 -7.09 19.39 -45.69
CA GLU A 28 -7.98 19.38 -44.53
C GLU A 28 -7.46 18.39 -43.49
N ASN A 29 -7.36 18.83 -42.29
CA ASN A 29 -6.90 18.11 -41.14
C ASN A 29 -7.98 17.08 -40.71
N ASN A 30 -7.98 15.90 -41.33
CA ASN A 30 -8.67 14.76 -40.79
C ASN A 30 -7.81 14.11 -39.73
N GLY A 31 -8.14 14.38 -38.48
CA GLY A 31 -7.60 13.69 -37.32
C GLY A 31 -7.86 12.20 -37.44
N ALA A 32 -6.84 11.46 -37.84
CA ALA A 32 -6.86 9.99 -37.73
C ALA A 32 -6.87 9.64 -36.24
N ALA A 33 -8.05 9.35 -35.71
CA ALA A 33 -8.18 8.58 -34.48
C ALA A 33 -7.43 7.27 -34.66
N VAL A 34 -6.49 6.98 -33.77
CA VAL A 34 -5.88 5.66 -33.71
C VAL A 34 -7.00 4.71 -33.32
N GLU A 35 -7.53 4.00 -34.30
CA GLU A 35 -8.55 2.97 -34.10
C GLU A 35 -7.93 1.81 -33.32
N TYR A 36 -8.18 1.77 -32.00
CA TYR A 36 -8.09 0.56 -31.20
C TYR A 36 -9.37 -0.29 -31.38
N GLY A 37 -9.70 -0.56 -32.60
CA GLY A 37 -10.75 -1.49 -32.97
C GLY A 37 -10.11 -2.70 -33.63
N THR A 38 -10.36 -3.89 -33.15
CA THR A 38 -9.96 -5.15 -33.75
C THR A 38 -10.73 -5.37 -35.06
N GLN A 39 -10.46 -4.62 -36.11
CA GLN A 39 -10.70 -5.07 -37.45
C GLN A 39 -9.47 -5.87 -37.87
N ILE A 40 -9.59 -7.20 -37.85
CA ILE A 40 -8.77 -8.01 -38.75
C ILE A 40 -9.21 -7.57 -40.15
N PRO A 41 -8.36 -6.92 -40.95
CA PRO A 41 -8.72 -6.64 -42.32
C PRO A 41 -8.95 -8.00 -42.99
N VAL A 42 -10.17 -8.31 -43.42
CA VAL A 42 -10.41 -9.44 -44.27
C VAL A 42 -9.67 -9.12 -45.59
N PRO A 43 -8.62 -9.89 -45.95
CA PRO A 43 -7.94 -9.63 -47.22
C PRO A 43 -8.98 -9.68 -48.35
N HIS A 44 -8.93 -8.70 -49.24
CA HIS A 44 -9.71 -8.74 -50.46
C HIS A 44 -9.37 -10.03 -51.20
N GLY A 45 -10.29 -11.04 -51.19
CA GLY A 45 -10.12 -12.32 -51.87
C GLY A 45 -10.34 -13.58 -51.03
N LEU A 46 -10.65 -13.50 -49.72
CA LEU A 46 -11.17 -14.64 -48.98
C LEU A 46 -12.67 -14.78 -49.29
N ASP A 47 -13.05 -15.93 -49.83
CA ASP A 47 -14.45 -16.30 -49.97
C ASP A 47 -15.04 -16.56 -48.57
N ASP A 48 -16.24 -16.06 -48.28
CA ASP A 48 -16.95 -16.35 -47.03
C ASP A 48 -17.09 -17.85 -46.78
N LEU A 49 -17.02 -18.63 -47.84
CA LEU A 49 -17.06 -20.10 -47.77
C LEU A 49 -15.81 -20.70 -47.13
N GLU A 50 -14.60 -20.22 -47.45
CA GLU A 50 -13.33 -20.71 -46.86
C GLU A 50 -13.28 -20.43 -45.36
N VAL A 51 -13.69 -19.22 -44.92
CA VAL A 51 -13.77 -18.87 -43.50
C VAL A 51 -14.76 -19.79 -42.77
N LYS A 52 -15.89 -20.06 -43.37
CA LYS A 52 -16.92 -20.94 -42.83
C LYS A 52 -16.42 -22.38 -42.70
N GLU A 53 -15.74 -22.92 -43.71
CA GLU A 53 -15.16 -24.27 -43.66
C GLU A 53 -14.10 -24.40 -42.54
N TRP A 54 -13.29 -23.37 -42.30
CA TRP A 54 -12.33 -23.37 -41.19
C TRP A 54 -13.03 -23.31 -39.83
N LEU A 55 -14.11 -22.55 -39.66
CA LEU A 55 -14.89 -22.49 -38.41
C LEU A 55 -15.60 -23.83 -38.15
N GLU A 56 -16.22 -24.44 -39.16
CA GLU A 56 -16.83 -25.76 -39.05
C GLU A 56 -15.83 -26.86 -38.73
N SER A 57 -14.61 -26.77 -39.24
CA SER A 57 -13.50 -27.66 -38.87
C SER A 57 -13.06 -27.50 -37.41
N LEU A 58 -13.02 -26.25 -36.90
CA LEU A 58 -12.73 -25.99 -35.52
C LEU A 58 -13.85 -26.50 -34.60
N ASP A 59 -15.10 -26.32 -34.95
CA ASP A 59 -16.27 -26.83 -34.20
C ASP A 59 -16.26 -28.36 -34.15
N SER A 60 -15.99 -29.03 -35.27
CA SER A 60 -15.84 -30.49 -35.30
C SER A 60 -14.69 -30.99 -34.43
N LEU A 61 -13.58 -30.24 -34.37
CA LEU A 61 -12.44 -30.58 -33.52
C LEU A 61 -12.81 -30.41 -32.03
N LEU A 62 -13.52 -29.35 -31.67
CA LEU A 62 -14.01 -29.12 -30.30
C LEU A 62 -14.95 -30.22 -29.83
N GLU A 63 -15.86 -30.69 -30.72
CA GLU A 63 -16.80 -31.77 -30.41
C GLU A 63 -16.11 -33.14 -30.32
N SER A 64 -15.15 -33.44 -31.19
CA SER A 64 -14.52 -34.75 -31.25
C SER A 64 -13.34 -34.93 -30.27
N SER A 65 -12.56 -33.89 -30.02
CA SER A 65 -11.27 -33.98 -29.33
C SER A 65 -11.15 -33.03 -28.13
N GLY A 66 -12.12 -32.16 -27.94
CA GLY A 66 -12.21 -31.23 -26.83
C GLY A 66 -11.34 -29.98 -26.93
N PRO A 67 -11.54 -29.03 -26.01
CA PRO A 67 -10.92 -27.70 -26.08
C PRO A 67 -9.39 -27.70 -25.92
N GLU A 68 -8.83 -28.69 -25.26
CA GLU A 68 -7.39 -28.77 -25.04
C GLU A 68 -6.63 -29.05 -26.35
N VAL A 69 -7.14 -29.96 -27.17
CA VAL A 69 -6.57 -30.27 -28.48
C VAL A 69 -6.77 -29.13 -29.47
N ALA A 70 -7.92 -28.47 -29.42
CA ALA A 70 -8.20 -27.30 -30.25
C ALA A 70 -7.23 -26.15 -29.91
N THR A 71 -6.96 -25.92 -28.63
CA THR A 71 -6.00 -24.92 -28.18
C THR A 71 -4.59 -25.22 -28.70
N GLU A 72 -4.14 -26.46 -28.57
CA GLU A 72 -2.80 -26.88 -29.03
C GLU A 72 -2.65 -26.67 -30.55
N ILE A 73 -3.68 -26.97 -31.34
CA ILE A 73 -3.66 -26.78 -32.80
C ILE A 73 -3.58 -25.30 -33.16
N LEU A 74 -4.40 -24.45 -32.50
CA LEU A 74 -4.38 -23.00 -32.75
C LEU A 74 -3.04 -22.37 -32.38
N GLU A 75 -2.41 -22.81 -31.29
CA GLU A 75 -1.07 -22.35 -30.89
C GLU A 75 -0.01 -22.76 -31.92
N ARG A 76 -0.07 -23.99 -32.44
CA ARG A 76 0.85 -24.45 -33.48
C ARG A 76 0.65 -23.72 -34.81
N LEU A 77 -0.59 -23.45 -35.21
CA LEU A 77 -0.89 -22.65 -36.40
C LEU A 77 -0.33 -21.23 -36.26
N ARG A 78 -0.52 -20.60 -35.12
CA ARG A 78 0.05 -19.28 -34.83
C ARG A 78 1.58 -19.28 -34.89
N ALA A 79 2.21 -20.25 -34.22
CA ALA A 79 3.66 -20.38 -34.24
C ALA A 79 4.18 -20.61 -35.67
N HIS A 80 3.51 -21.45 -36.47
CA HIS A 80 3.88 -21.71 -37.88
C HIS A 80 3.77 -20.45 -38.73
N ALA A 81 2.67 -19.68 -38.59
CA ALA A 81 2.48 -18.42 -39.30
C ALA A 81 3.59 -17.41 -38.96
N THR A 82 3.92 -17.27 -37.68
CA THR A 82 5.00 -16.38 -37.21
C THR A 82 6.36 -16.78 -37.79
N VAL A 83 6.71 -18.08 -37.76
CA VAL A 83 7.97 -18.60 -38.34
C VAL A 83 7.98 -18.41 -39.86
N SER A 84 6.83 -18.43 -40.52
CA SER A 84 6.70 -18.20 -41.97
C SER A 84 6.76 -16.70 -42.32
N GLY A 85 7.02 -15.81 -41.35
CA GLY A 85 7.16 -14.38 -41.59
C GLY A 85 5.84 -13.63 -41.76
N ILE A 86 4.72 -14.24 -41.38
CA ILE A 86 3.41 -13.58 -41.35
C ILE A 86 3.37 -12.74 -40.06
N ASP A 87 3.22 -11.43 -40.20
CA ASP A 87 2.97 -10.53 -39.08
C ASP A 87 1.49 -10.63 -38.68
N LEU A 88 1.23 -11.50 -37.74
CA LEU A 88 -0.11 -11.67 -37.19
C LEU A 88 -0.42 -10.49 -36.26
N PRO A 89 -1.53 -9.77 -36.48
CA PRO A 89 -1.97 -8.75 -35.54
C PRO A 89 -2.10 -9.38 -34.14
N PHE A 90 -1.26 -8.94 -33.21
CA PHE A 90 -1.33 -9.42 -31.85
C PHE A 90 -2.35 -8.57 -31.08
N THR A 91 -3.38 -9.22 -30.57
CA THR A 91 -4.23 -8.66 -29.52
C THR A 91 -4.32 -9.66 -28.38
N ALA A 92 -4.13 -9.19 -27.15
CA ALA A 92 -4.39 -9.96 -25.95
C ALA A 92 -5.89 -9.98 -25.59
N ASN A 93 -6.70 -9.21 -26.31
CA ASN A 93 -8.14 -9.08 -26.09
C ASN A 93 -8.94 -10.21 -26.72
N THR A 94 -9.95 -10.66 -26.01
CA THR A 94 -11.03 -11.49 -26.55
C THR A 94 -12.21 -10.58 -26.95
N PRO A 95 -13.19 -11.05 -27.73
CA PRO A 95 -14.38 -10.26 -28.06
C PRO A 95 -15.04 -9.64 -26.83
N TYR A 96 -15.69 -8.48 -26.97
CA TYR A 96 -16.34 -7.77 -25.86
C TYR A 96 -17.63 -8.51 -25.42
N ALA A 97 -17.43 -9.72 -24.92
CA ALA A 97 -18.47 -10.66 -24.50
C ALA A 97 -18.09 -11.34 -23.17
N ASN A 98 -19.04 -12.03 -22.57
CA ASN A 98 -18.77 -12.83 -21.38
C ASN A 98 -17.77 -13.95 -21.70
N THR A 99 -16.80 -14.18 -20.82
CA THR A 99 -15.81 -15.25 -20.99
C THR A 99 -16.47 -16.63 -20.87
N ILE A 100 -17.47 -16.77 -19.98
CA ILE A 100 -18.21 -18.02 -19.78
C ILE A 100 -19.49 -17.96 -20.60
N PRO A 101 -19.65 -18.80 -21.66
CA PRO A 101 -20.90 -18.87 -22.44
C PRO A 101 -22.06 -19.38 -21.58
N ASN A 102 -23.30 -18.94 -21.87
CA ASN A 102 -24.51 -19.34 -21.14
C ASN A 102 -24.62 -20.88 -20.97
N ARG A 103 -24.31 -21.64 -22.00
CA ARG A 103 -24.37 -23.14 -21.98
C ARG A 103 -23.40 -23.80 -21.01
N LEU A 104 -22.34 -23.08 -20.58
CA LEU A 104 -21.32 -23.59 -19.64
C LEU A 104 -21.50 -23.01 -18.22
N GLU A 105 -22.52 -22.20 -18.01
CA GLU A 105 -22.78 -21.65 -16.68
C GLU A 105 -23.30 -22.74 -15.74
N PRO A 106 -22.74 -22.85 -14.53
CA PRO A 106 -23.26 -23.73 -13.51
C PRO A 106 -24.63 -23.25 -13.01
N LEU A 107 -25.45 -24.18 -12.56
CA LEU A 107 -26.72 -23.82 -11.92
C LEU A 107 -26.44 -22.98 -10.67
N PHE A 108 -27.21 -21.91 -10.52
CA PHE A 108 -27.14 -21.06 -9.34
C PHE A 108 -27.72 -21.82 -8.14
N PRO A 109 -26.98 -22.03 -7.04
CA PRO A 109 -27.39 -22.94 -5.96
C PRO A 109 -28.30 -22.28 -4.93
N GLY A 110 -28.51 -20.96 -4.98
CA GLY A 110 -29.30 -20.21 -4.01
C GLY A 110 -30.73 -19.93 -4.45
N ASP A 111 -31.55 -19.44 -3.53
CA ASP A 111 -32.84 -18.88 -3.80
C ASP A 111 -32.68 -17.44 -4.30
N GLN A 112 -32.74 -17.25 -5.61
CA GLN A 112 -32.51 -15.95 -6.25
C GLN A 112 -33.47 -14.87 -5.79
N GLU A 113 -34.76 -15.21 -5.54
CA GLU A 113 -35.73 -14.24 -5.09
C GLU A 113 -35.47 -13.80 -3.64
N LEU A 114 -35.14 -14.74 -2.78
CA LEU A 114 -34.83 -14.44 -1.39
C LEU A 114 -33.50 -13.66 -1.26
N GLU A 115 -32.48 -14.00 -2.05
CA GLU A 115 -31.23 -13.24 -2.09
C GLU A 115 -31.42 -11.84 -2.69
N ARG A 116 -32.31 -11.70 -3.69
CA ARG A 116 -32.70 -10.40 -4.22
C ARG A 116 -33.32 -9.51 -3.12
N ARG A 117 -34.22 -10.06 -2.32
CA ARG A 117 -34.88 -9.36 -1.21
C ARG A 117 -33.86 -8.96 -0.14
N ILE A 118 -33.00 -9.88 0.29
CA ILE A 118 -31.92 -9.59 1.27
C ILE A 118 -31.01 -8.47 0.76
N LYS A 119 -30.51 -8.57 -0.47
CA LYS A 119 -29.69 -7.55 -1.12
C LYS A 119 -30.39 -6.20 -1.18
N SER A 120 -31.71 -6.17 -1.43
CA SER A 120 -32.51 -4.94 -1.43
C SER A 120 -32.54 -4.28 -0.05
N LEU A 121 -32.71 -5.07 1.02
CA LEU A 121 -32.66 -4.57 2.41
C LEU A 121 -31.28 -4.04 2.79
N ILE A 122 -30.21 -4.69 2.34
CA ILE A 122 -28.85 -4.20 2.55
C ILE A 122 -28.61 -2.87 1.83
N ARG A 123 -29.06 -2.75 0.57
CA ARG A 123 -29.01 -1.48 -0.19
C ARG A 123 -29.75 -0.37 0.52
N TRP A 124 -30.95 -0.67 1.05
CA TRP A 124 -31.73 0.29 1.81
C TRP A 124 -31.00 0.78 3.07
N ASN A 125 -30.51 -0.14 3.90
CA ASN A 125 -29.80 0.23 5.14
C ASN A 125 -28.50 0.99 4.88
N ALA A 126 -27.77 0.64 3.82
CA ALA A 126 -26.57 1.37 3.38
C ALA A 126 -26.92 2.80 2.94
N LEU A 127 -28.01 2.97 2.18
CA LEU A 127 -28.55 4.26 1.80
C LEU A 127 -29.00 5.06 3.04
N ALA A 128 -29.76 4.42 3.94
CA ALA A 128 -30.26 5.03 5.17
C ALA A 128 -29.14 5.61 6.04
N MET A 129 -28.02 4.89 6.21
CA MET A 129 -26.85 5.39 6.94
C MET A 129 -26.35 6.71 6.35
N VAL A 130 -26.14 6.76 5.04
CA VAL A 130 -25.59 7.94 4.35
C VAL A 130 -26.57 9.12 4.41
N VAL A 131 -27.85 8.88 4.09
CA VAL A 131 -28.89 9.93 4.07
C VAL A 131 -29.12 10.50 5.47
N ARG A 132 -29.29 9.63 6.48
CA ARG A 132 -29.51 10.06 7.88
C ARG A 132 -28.32 10.83 8.43
N ALA A 133 -27.09 10.37 8.19
CA ALA A 133 -25.89 11.07 8.62
C ALA A 133 -25.83 12.51 8.06
N ASN A 134 -26.16 12.69 6.77
CA ASN A 134 -26.17 14.02 6.13
C ASN A 134 -27.37 14.89 6.51
N ARG A 135 -28.47 14.31 7.02
CA ARG A 135 -29.59 15.08 7.59
C ARG A 135 -29.26 15.69 8.95
N VAL A 136 -28.55 14.94 9.78
CA VAL A 136 -28.17 15.38 11.14
C VAL A 136 -27.05 16.42 11.10
N GLU A 137 -26.07 16.23 10.24
CA GLU A 137 -24.94 17.14 10.08
C GLU A 137 -24.59 17.26 8.60
N HIS A 138 -24.76 18.46 8.06
CA HIS A 138 -24.51 18.71 6.64
C HIS A 138 -23.07 18.36 6.26
N ASN A 139 -22.92 17.56 5.22
CA ASN A 139 -21.62 17.14 4.68
C ASN A 139 -20.78 16.19 5.55
N ILE A 140 -21.35 15.53 6.55
CA ILE A 140 -20.60 14.46 7.22
C ILE A 140 -20.18 13.35 6.23
N GLY A 141 -20.88 13.29 5.11
CA GLY A 141 -20.47 12.52 3.95
C GLY A 141 -20.98 11.10 3.95
N GLY A 142 -20.19 10.25 3.30
CA GLY A 142 -20.54 8.89 3.00
C GLY A 142 -20.72 8.70 1.49
N HIS A 143 -20.34 7.52 1.03
CA HIS A 143 -20.43 7.13 -0.37
C HIS A 143 -21.36 5.93 -0.51
N ILE A 144 -22.36 6.04 -1.37
CA ILE A 144 -23.29 4.95 -1.65
C ILE A 144 -23.12 4.38 -3.06
N SER A 145 -22.62 5.18 -3.99
CA SER A 145 -22.56 4.85 -5.40
C SER A 145 -21.67 3.63 -5.70
N THR A 146 -20.55 3.47 -4.99
CA THR A 146 -19.65 2.32 -5.14
C THR A 146 -20.30 1.03 -4.67
N TYR A 147 -20.91 1.02 -3.48
CA TYR A 147 -21.65 -0.16 -3.04
C TYR A 147 -22.87 -0.43 -3.92
N ALA A 148 -23.58 0.60 -4.34
CA ALA A 148 -24.72 0.47 -5.23
C ALA A 148 -24.33 -0.26 -6.53
N SER A 149 -23.15 0.03 -7.10
CA SER A 149 -22.65 -0.70 -8.26
C SER A 149 -22.22 -2.13 -7.94
N ALA A 150 -21.53 -2.34 -6.83
CA ALA A 150 -20.88 -3.61 -6.47
C ALA A 150 -21.74 -4.57 -5.64
N ALA A 151 -22.97 -4.20 -5.25
CA ALA A 151 -23.76 -4.96 -4.28
C ALA A 151 -23.98 -6.42 -4.69
N THR A 152 -24.20 -6.73 -5.98
CA THR A 152 -24.36 -8.12 -6.43
C THR A 152 -23.04 -8.89 -6.31
N LEU A 153 -21.90 -8.24 -6.59
CA LEU A 153 -20.58 -8.83 -6.46
C LEU A 153 -20.32 -9.25 -5.01
N TYR A 154 -20.62 -8.38 -4.05
CA TYR A 154 -20.46 -8.70 -2.62
C TYR A 154 -21.45 -9.75 -2.14
N GLU A 155 -22.74 -9.63 -2.49
CA GLU A 155 -23.76 -10.55 -1.96
C GLU A 155 -23.58 -11.98 -2.46
N VAL A 156 -23.18 -12.18 -3.71
CA VAL A 156 -22.81 -13.51 -4.22
C VAL A 156 -21.59 -14.04 -3.47
N GLY A 157 -20.62 -13.21 -3.18
CA GLY A 157 -19.45 -13.56 -2.37
C GLY A 157 -19.84 -14.00 -0.95
N PHE A 158 -20.62 -13.19 -0.26
CA PHE A 158 -21.09 -13.48 1.10
C PHE A 158 -21.95 -14.73 1.21
N ASN A 159 -22.80 -14.98 0.23
CA ASN A 159 -23.75 -16.09 0.28
C ASN A 159 -23.14 -17.42 -0.19
N HIS A 160 -22.08 -17.41 -1.03
CA HIS A 160 -21.62 -18.62 -1.70
C HIS A 160 -20.12 -18.89 -1.65
N PHE A 161 -19.27 -17.88 -1.36
CA PHE A 161 -17.83 -18.03 -1.54
C PHE A 161 -16.97 -17.60 -0.35
N PHE A 162 -17.24 -16.47 0.31
CA PHE A 162 -16.35 -15.97 1.39
C PHE A 162 -16.45 -16.86 2.63
N ARG A 163 -15.53 -17.80 2.75
CA ARG A 163 -15.50 -18.73 3.87
C ARG A 163 -14.87 -18.05 5.09
N ALA A 164 -15.57 -18.12 6.21
CA ALA A 164 -15.04 -17.63 7.46
C ALA A 164 -14.05 -18.63 8.06
N ARG A 165 -13.33 -18.14 9.04
CA ARG A 165 -12.36 -18.93 9.80
C ARG A 165 -13.06 -19.89 10.75
N THR A 166 -12.60 -21.14 10.77
CA THR A 166 -13.01 -22.19 11.73
C THR A 166 -11.77 -22.76 12.45
N PRO A 167 -11.94 -23.66 13.44
CA PRO A 167 -10.78 -24.35 14.02
C PRO A 167 -9.95 -25.13 13.01
N GLU A 168 -10.57 -25.66 11.94
CA GLU A 168 -9.95 -26.50 10.92
C GLU A 168 -9.53 -25.76 9.67
N PHE A 169 -10.02 -24.52 9.47
CA PHE A 169 -9.77 -23.72 8.26
C PHE A 169 -9.43 -22.28 8.59
N GLU A 170 -8.35 -21.76 8.02
CA GLU A 170 -7.87 -20.39 8.30
C GLU A 170 -8.79 -19.26 7.84
N GLY A 171 -9.76 -19.57 6.98
CA GLY A 171 -10.68 -18.58 6.38
C GLY A 171 -10.11 -17.94 5.11
N ASP A 172 -11.03 -17.47 4.26
CA ASP A 172 -10.68 -16.60 3.14
C ASP A 172 -10.41 -15.19 3.64
N THR A 173 -9.52 -14.50 2.97
CA THR A 173 -9.17 -13.10 3.24
C THR A 173 -9.84 -12.20 2.22
N VAL A 174 -10.49 -11.11 2.63
CA VAL A 174 -11.19 -10.19 1.72
C VAL A 174 -10.75 -8.75 1.93
N TYR A 175 -10.14 -8.17 0.90
CA TYR A 175 -9.89 -6.74 0.79
C TYR A 175 -11.14 -6.07 0.22
N PHE A 176 -11.98 -5.54 1.09
CA PHE A 176 -13.19 -4.83 0.70
C PHE A 176 -12.84 -3.44 0.16
N GLN A 177 -13.36 -3.07 -0.99
CA GLN A 177 -13.15 -1.72 -1.53
C GLN A 177 -13.62 -0.66 -0.52
N GLY A 178 -12.78 0.32 -0.19
CA GLY A 178 -13.02 1.26 0.90
C GLY A 178 -14.35 1.98 0.81
N HIS A 179 -14.71 2.47 -0.37
CA HIS A 179 -15.97 3.19 -0.61
C HIS A 179 -17.23 2.31 -0.56
N ALA A 180 -17.09 0.98 -0.48
CA ALA A 180 -18.20 0.06 -0.32
C ALA A 180 -18.58 -0.21 1.15
N SER A 181 -17.85 0.35 2.12
CA SER A 181 -18.05 0.12 3.56
C SER A 181 -19.50 0.25 4.06
N PRO A 182 -20.35 1.21 3.58
CA PRO A 182 -21.73 1.28 4.02
C PRO A 182 -22.53 -0.01 3.76
N GLY A 183 -22.28 -0.68 2.64
CA GLY A 183 -22.94 -1.95 2.34
C GLY A 183 -22.47 -3.08 3.24
N ILE A 184 -21.20 -3.13 3.58
CA ILE A 184 -20.65 -4.14 4.49
C ILE A 184 -21.20 -3.96 5.90
N TYR A 185 -21.32 -2.72 6.37
CA TYR A 185 -22.00 -2.41 7.65
C TYR A 185 -23.47 -2.77 7.63
N ALA A 186 -24.18 -2.46 6.55
CA ALA A 186 -25.59 -2.80 6.39
C ALA A 186 -25.79 -4.33 6.38
N ARG A 187 -24.90 -5.07 5.74
CA ARG A 187 -24.89 -6.54 5.78
C ARG A 187 -24.67 -7.04 7.21
N ALA A 188 -23.67 -6.55 7.91
CA ALA A 188 -23.37 -6.92 9.30
C ALA A 188 -24.51 -6.57 10.26
N PHE A 189 -25.27 -5.51 9.98
CA PHE A 189 -26.49 -5.17 10.71
C PHE A 189 -27.60 -6.21 10.51
N LEU A 190 -27.86 -6.65 9.29
CA LEU A 190 -28.82 -7.73 9.04
C LEU A 190 -28.38 -9.05 9.68
N GLU A 191 -27.10 -9.32 9.73
CA GLU A 191 -26.50 -10.46 10.43
C GLU A 191 -26.62 -10.37 11.97
N GLY A 192 -27.06 -9.23 12.52
CA GLY A 192 -27.17 -9.01 13.96
C GLY A 192 -25.86 -8.65 14.67
N ARG A 193 -24.80 -8.36 13.93
CA ARG A 193 -23.44 -8.03 14.42
C ARG A 193 -23.29 -6.56 14.79
N LEU A 194 -24.08 -5.68 14.21
CA LEU A 194 -24.09 -4.24 14.46
C LEU A 194 -25.47 -3.82 14.96
N SER A 195 -25.51 -2.90 15.91
CA SER A 195 -26.74 -2.33 16.43
C SER A 195 -27.22 -1.13 15.60
N VAL A 196 -28.50 -0.77 15.73
CA VAL A 196 -29.06 0.46 15.15
C VAL A 196 -28.25 1.68 15.58
N GLN A 197 -27.87 1.78 16.86
CA GLN A 197 -27.08 2.89 17.39
C GLN A 197 -25.73 3.04 16.66
N LYS A 198 -25.08 1.92 16.34
CA LYS A 198 -23.81 1.96 15.56
C LYS A 198 -24.04 2.52 14.16
N LEU A 199 -25.13 2.13 13.49
CA LEU A 199 -25.50 2.67 12.18
C LEU A 199 -25.84 4.16 12.24
N GLU A 200 -26.57 4.60 13.27
CA GLU A 200 -26.88 6.03 13.51
C GLU A 200 -25.62 6.86 13.73
N ASN A 201 -24.59 6.25 14.31
CA ASN A 201 -23.29 6.87 14.53
C ASN A 201 -22.29 6.60 13.38
N PHE A 202 -22.77 6.33 12.17
CA PHE A 202 -21.89 6.23 11.00
C PHE A 202 -21.10 7.52 10.79
N ARG A 203 -19.77 7.41 10.67
CA ARG A 203 -18.80 8.52 10.62
C ARG A 203 -18.81 9.43 11.85
N ARG A 204 -19.22 8.88 13.01
CA ARG A 204 -19.32 9.58 14.29
C ARG A 204 -18.74 8.73 15.43
N GLU A 205 -17.50 8.32 15.26
CA GLU A 205 -16.81 7.40 16.17
C GLU A 205 -16.71 7.92 17.61
N LEU A 206 -16.68 9.26 17.77
CA LEU A 206 -16.53 9.93 19.06
C LEU A 206 -17.85 10.08 19.87
N LYS A 207 -18.97 9.63 19.31
CA LYS A 207 -20.26 9.67 20.04
C LYS A 207 -20.30 8.63 21.17
N PRO A 208 -21.04 8.88 22.26
CA PRO A 208 -21.27 7.89 23.31
C PRO A 208 -21.74 6.56 22.74
N GLY A 209 -21.13 5.45 23.15
CA GLY A 209 -21.36 4.13 22.57
C GLY A 209 -20.54 3.84 21.30
N GLY A 210 -19.75 4.80 20.85
CA GLY A 210 -18.92 4.70 19.64
C GLY A 210 -19.73 4.75 18.35
N GLY A 211 -19.06 4.75 17.21
CA GLY A 211 -19.65 4.77 15.88
C GLY A 211 -18.99 3.80 14.93
N LEU A 212 -19.31 3.96 13.66
CA LEU A 212 -18.68 3.21 12.56
C LEU A 212 -17.68 4.12 11.85
N SER A 213 -16.51 3.59 11.56
CA SER A 213 -15.49 4.29 10.77
C SER A 213 -16.00 4.60 9.36
N SER A 214 -15.45 5.64 8.76
CA SER A 214 -15.81 6.03 7.38
C SER A 214 -15.49 4.96 6.35
N TYR A 215 -14.38 4.25 6.59
CA TYR A 215 -13.82 3.23 5.71
C TYR A 215 -13.27 2.07 6.55
N PRO A 216 -12.80 0.98 5.91
CA PRO A 216 -12.10 -0.07 6.63
C PRO A 216 -10.83 0.45 7.33
N HIS A 217 -10.84 0.44 8.66
CA HIS A 217 -9.73 0.84 9.52
C HIS A 217 -9.56 -0.15 10.67
N PRO A 218 -8.59 -1.06 10.60
CA PRO A 218 -8.30 -2.00 11.68
C PRO A 218 -7.90 -1.32 13.01
N TRP A 219 -7.32 -0.11 12.94
CA TRP A 219 -7.03 0.68 14.14
C TRP A 219 -8.29 1.08 14.89
N LEU A 220 -9.32 1.50 14.17
CA LEU A 220 -10.56 2.04 14.75
C LEU A 220 -11.60 0.97 15.08
N MET A 221 -11.63 -0.12 14.28
CA MET A 221 -12.53 -1.26 14.46
C MET A 221 -11.74 -2.58 14.45
N PRO A 222 -10.96 -2.86 15.53
CA PRO A 222 -9.95 -3.93 15.56
C PRO A 222 -10.48 -5.36 15.51
N ASP A 223 -11.76 -5.57 15.84
CA ASP A 223 -12.41 -6.87 15.82
C ASP A 223 -13.24 -7.10 14.54
N PHE A 224 -13.33 -6.08 13.69
CA PHE A 224 -14.14 -6.10 12.48
C PHE A 224 -13.30 -6.07 11.20
N TRP A 225 -12.52 -5.01 10.98
CA TRP A 225 -11.73 -4.84 9.77
C TRP A 225 -10.35 -5.51 9.85
N GLU A 226 -9.96 -6.19 8.76
CA GLU A 226 -8.64 -6.80 8.66
C GLU A 226 -7.63 -5.89 7.94
N PHE A 227 -8.09 -5.12 6.93
CA PHE A 227 -7.21 -4.31 6.06
C PHE A 227 -7.72 -2.89 5.87
N PRO A 228 -6.84 -1.88 5.88
CA PRO A 228 -7.17 -0.52 5.46
C PRO A 228 -7.13 -0.47 3.92
N THR A 229 -8.23 -0.08 3.31
CA THR A 229 -8.42 -0.21 1.86
C THR A 229 -8.86 1.07 1.16
N VAL A 230 -8.80 2.22 1.84
CA VAL A 230 -9.29 3.48 1.27
C VAL A 230 -8.24 4.18 0.41
N SER A 231 -6.96 4.05 0.73
CA SER A 231 -5.90 4.55 -0.13
C SER A 231 -5.83 3.66 -1.36
N MET A 232 -6.24 4.23 -2.50
CA MET A 232 -6.37 3.48 -3.76
C MET A 232 -5.01 3.03 -4.28
N GLY A 233 -4.98 1.86 -4.89
CA GLY A 233 -3.77 1.23 -5.39
C GLY A 233 -3.05 0.35 -4.37
N LEU A 234 -3.12 0.64 -3.07
CA LEU A 234 -2.41 -0.14 -2.04
C LEU A 234 -3.01 -1.54 -1.86
N SER A 235 -4.34 -1.65 -1.86
CA SER A 235 -5.04 -2.92 -1.62
C SER A 235 -4.69 -4.00 -2.65
N PRO A 236 -4.66 -3.75 -3.97
CA PRO A 236 -4.23 -4.74 -4.96
C PRO A 236 -2.81 -5.24 -4.71
N LEU A 237 -1.87 -4.32 -4.46
CA LEU A 237 -0.49 -4.69 -4.19
C LEU A 237 -0.36 -5.50 -2.90
N MET A 238 -0.99 -5.03 -1.80
CA MET A 238 -1.00 -5.78 -0.53
C MET A 238 -1.61 -7.17 -0.69
N ALA A 239 -2.68 -7.33 -1.47
CA ALA A 239 -3.32 -8.63 -1.69
C ALA A 239 -2.40 -9.61 -2.43
N ILE A 240 -1.63 -9.15 -3.41
CA ILE A 240 -0.63 -9.98 -4.11
C ILE A 240 0.41 -10.50 -3.12
N TYR A 241 0.98 -9.60 -2.31
CA TYR A 241 2.01 -10.00 -1.35
C TYR A 241 1.44 -10.78 -0.16
N GLN A 242 0.19 -10.56 0.23
CA GLN A 242 -0.52 -11.41 1.20
C GLN A 242 -0.69 -12.83 0.66
N ALA A 243 -1.08 -12.99 -0.60
CA ALA A 243 -1.22 -14.29 -1.24
C ALA A 243 0.12 -15.03 -1.33
N ARG A 244 1.18 -14.31 -1.70
CA ARG A 244 2.55 -14.81 -1.71
C ARG A 244 3.03 -15.21 -0.32
N PHE A 245 2.78 -14.37 0.68
CA PHE A 245 3.18 -14.64 2.06
C PHE A 245 2.44 -15.84 2.65
N SER A 246 1.19 -16.06 2.31
CA SER A 246 0.48 -17.28 2.66
C SER A 246 1.19 -18.52 2.11
N ARG A 247 1.63 -18.52 0.84
CA ARG A 247 2.43 -19.61 0.24
C ARG A 247 3.82 -19.73 0.87
N TYR A 248 4.45 -18.60 1.24
CA TYR A 248 5.71 -18.60 1.98
C TYR A 248 5.58 -19.34 3.31
N LEU A 249 4.54 -19.10 4.10
CA LEU A 249 4.31 -19.80 5.36
C LEU A 249 4.09 -21.30 5.17
N GLU A 250 3.35 -21.70 4.12
CA GLU A 250 3.14 -23.08 3.73
C GLU A 250 4.47 -23.77 3.36
N ASN A 251 5.23 -23.16 2.46
CA ASN A 251 6.51 -23.69 2.00
C ASN A 251 7.58 -23.79 3.11
N ARG A 252 7.49 -22.89 4.09
CA ARG A 252 8.31 -22.92 5.31
C ARG A 252 7.82 -23.94 6.37
N GLY A 253 6.69 -24.58 6.15
CA GLY A 253 6.10 -25.50 7.12
C GLY A 253 5.60 -24.81 8.41
N LEU A 254 5.36 -23.49 8.37
CA LEU A 254 4.83 -22.73 9.51
C LEU A 254 3.32 -22.84 9.62
N LYS A 255 2.64 -23.23 8.56
CA LYS A 255 1.23 -23.58 8.52
C LYS A 255 0.98 -24.72 7.53
N PRO A 256 -0.13 -25.48 7.66
CA PRO A 256 -0.53 -26.44 6.63
C PRO A 256 -0.92 -25.73 5.33
N ALA A 257 -0.76 -26.40 4.21
CA ALA A 257 -1.27 -25.93 2.93
C ALA A 257 -2.81 -26.00 2.92
N THR A 258 -3.45 -24.91 2.48
CA THR A 258 -4.89 -24.79 2.41
C THR A 258 -5.34 -24.29 1.03
N ASP A 259 -6.66 -24.39 0.76
CA ASP A 259 -7.27 -23.81 -0.43
C ASP A 259 -7.88 -22.42 -0.18
N ALA A 260 -7.52 -21.78 0.94
CA ALA A 260 -7.96 -20.44 1.31
C ALA A 260 -7.64 -19.44 0.19
N LYS A 261 -8.59 -18.54 -0.08
CA LYS A 261 -8.49 -17.53 -1.13
C LYS A 261 -8.29 -16.15 -0.55
N ILE A 262 -7.54 -15.34 -1.28
CA ILE A 262 -7.42 -13.91 -1.04
C ILE A 262 -8.20 -13.19 -2.15
N TRP A 263 -9.24 -12.48 -1.76
CA TRP A 263 -10.09 -11.71 -2.63
C TRP A 263 -9.75 -10.22 -2.51
N ALA A 264 -9.56 -9.54 -3.62
CA ALA A 264 -9.39 -8.09 -3.62
C ALA A 264 -10.41 -7.43 -4.54
N PHE A 265 -11.21 -6.53 -3.97
CA PHE A 265 -12.20 -5.72 -4.68
C PHE A 265 -11.64 -4.35 -4.96
N LEU A 266 -11.59 -3.97 -6.23
CA LEU A 266 -11.05 -2.70 -6.69
C LEU A 266 -11.94 -2.08 -7.77
N GLY A 267 -11.82 -0.77 -7.95
CA GLY A 267 -12.48 -0.05 -9.04
C GLY A 267 -11.63 -0.03 -10.30
N ASP A 268 -12.28 0.08 -11.46
CA ASP A 268 -11.60 0.29 -12.74
C ASP A 268 -10.76 1.59 -12.75
N GLY A 269 -11.27 2.68 -12.19
CA GLY A 269 -10.51 3.92 -12.03
C GLY A 269 -9.35 3.84 -11.04
N GLU A 270 -9.37 2.90 -10.10
CA GLU A 270 -8.28 2.64 -9.17
C GLU A 270 -7.04 2.08 -9.86
N THR A 271 -7.19 1.51 -11.04
CA THR A 271 -6.07 1.00 -11.84
C THR A 271 -5.23 2.08 -12.50
N ASP A 272 -5.60 3.35 -12.37
CA ASP A 272 -4.76 4.49 -12.73
C ASP A 272 -3.59 4.66 -11.73
N GLU A 273 -3.71 4.15 -10.49
CA GLU A 273 -2.61 4.11 -9.54
C GLU A 273 -1.59 3.04 -9.95
N PRO A 274 -0.30 3.40 -10.09
CA PRO A 274 0.74 2.46 -10.52
C PRO A 274 0.83 1.21 -9.65
N GLU A 275 0.58 1.32 -8.35
CA GLU A 275 0.62 0.23 -7.38
C GLU A 275 -0.42 -0.85 -7.71
N SER A 276 -1.56 -0.49 -8.29
CA SER A 276 -2.62 -1.44 -8.66
C SER A 276 -2.15 -2.51 -9.65
N LEU A 277 -1.22 -2.16 -10.53
CA LEU A 277 -0.70 -3.03 -11.58
C LEU A 277 0.78 -3.40 -11.34
N GLY A 278 1.40 -2.88 -10.28
CA GLY A 278 2.84 -2.93 -10.06
C GLY A 278 3.44 -4.34 -9.91
N ALA A 279 2.68 -5.32 -9.42
CA ALA A 279 3.20 -6.67 -9.14
C ALA A 279 2.39 -7.79 -9.83
N ILE A 280 1.58 -7.48 -10.85
CA ILE A 280 0.74 -8.49 -11.50
C ILE A 280 1.57 -9.59 -12.20
N THR A 281 2.76 -9.27 -12.69
CA THR A 281 3.69 -10.25 -13.26
C THR A 281 4.29 -11.18 -12.20
N LEU A 282 4.57 -10.67 -10.98
CA LEU A 282 5.00 -11.48 -9.85
C LEU A 282 3.94 -12.54 -9.50
N ALA A 283 2.67 -12.12 -9.40
CA ALA A 283 1.57 -13.00 -9.03
C ALA A 283 1.46 -14.22 -9.97
N SER A 284 1.59 -14.02 -11.28
CA SER A 284 1.54 -15.11 -12.26
C SER A 284 2.83 -15.95 -12.25
N ARG A 285 4.02 -15.32 -12.15
CA ARG A 285 5.30 -16.01 -12.06
C ARG A 285 5.34 -16.98 -10.88
N GLU A 286 4.78 -16.58 -9.73
CA GLU A 286 4.67 -17.41 -8.53
C GLU A 286 3.42 -18.30 -8.50
N LYS A 287 2.60 -18.26 -9.55
CA LYS A 287 1.41 -19.10 -9.72
C LYS A 287 0.43 -18.98 -8.55
N LEU A 288 0.15 -17.75 -8.11
CA LEU A 288 -0.71 -17.47 -6.95
C LEU A 288 -2.19 -17.76 -7.27
N ASP A 289 -2.56 -19.02 -7.39
CA ASP A 289 -3.93 -19.47 -7.65
C ASP A 289 -4.87 -19.33 -6.43
N ASN A 290 -4.33 -18.86 -5.33
CA ASN A 290 -5.08 -18.41 -4.16
C ASN A 290 -5.50 -16.94 -4.22
N LEU A 291 -5.17 -16.19 -5.29
CA LEU A 291 -5.47 -14.78 -5.47
C LEU A 291 -6.56 -14.56 -6.51
N ILE A 292 -7.59 -13.79 -6.13
CA ILE A 292 -8.71 -13.41 -7.02
C ILE A 292 -8.94 -11.91 -6.91
N PHE A 293 -8.80 -11.20 -8.03
CA PHE A 293 -9.21 -9.81 -8.15
C PHE A 293 -10.62 -9.72 -8.72
N VAL A 294 -11.45 -8.83 -8.15
CA VAL A 294 -12.77 -8.48 -8.67
C VAL A 294 -12.78 -6.99 -8.97
N VAL A 295 -12.67 -6.65 -10.24
CA VAL A 295 -12.69 -5.26 -10.70
C VAL A 295 -14.12 -4.84 -10.99
N ASN A 296 -14.61 -3.89 -10.20
CA ASN A 296 -15.91 -3.26 -10.39
C ASN A 296 -15.83 -2.23 -11.53
N CYS A 297 -16.05 -2.68 -12.78
CA CYS A 297 -15.93 -1.86 -13.97
C CYS A 297 -17.23 -1.07 -14.20
N ASN A 298 -17.36 0.04 -13.48
CA ASN A 298 -18.49 0.94 -13.65
C ASN A 298 -18.22 2.07 -14.65
N LEU A 299 -17.06 2.08 -15.28
CA LEU A 299 -16.57 2.96 -16.33
C LEU A 299 -16.41 4.43 -15.92
N GLN A 300 -16.52 4.77 -14.62
CA GLN A 300 -16.54 6.15 -14.14
C GLN A 300 -15.57 6.43 -13.01
N ARG A 301 -14.84 7.53 -13.12
CA ARG A 301 -14.12 8.22 -12.04
C ARG A 301 -15.03 9.23 -11.33
N LEU A 302 -14.41 10.17 -10.60
CA LEU A 302 -15.13 11.28 -9.94
C LEU A 302 -15.76 12.24 -10.93
N ASP A 303 -14.99 12.65 -11.93
CA ASP A 303 -15.34 13.75 -12.82
C ASP A 303 -15.91 13.29 -14.17
N GLY A 304 -15.76 12.01 -14.51
CA GLY A 304 -16.18 11.49 -15.81
C GLY A 304 -15.83 10.03 -16.03
N PRO A 305 -15.84 9.56 -17.28
CA PRO A 305 -15.46 8.20 -17.64
C PRO A 305 -13.98 7.92 -17.33
N VAL A 306 -13.65 6.65 -17.06
CA VAL A 306 -12.26 6.21 -16.87
C VAL A 306 -11.50 6.33 -18.19
N ARG A 307 -12.07 5.85 -19.28
CA ARG A 307 -11.52 5.91 -20.65
C ARG A 307 -12.60 6.37 -21.63
N GLY A 308 -12.89 7.68 -21.68
CA GLY A 308 -14.01 8.20 -22.48
C GLY A 308 -13.99 7.78 -23.95
N ASN A 309 -12.83 7.86 -24.58
CA ASN A 309 -12.60 7.48 -26.00
C ASN A 309 -11.96 6.09 -26.17
N GLY A 310 -11.95 5.26 -25.14
CA GLY A 310 -11.39 3.92 -25.14
C GLY A 310 -12.29 2.93 -24.45
N GLN A 311 -11.76 1.76 -24.14
CA GLN A 311 -12.45 0.67 -23.43
C GLN A 311 -11.57 0.17 -22.29
N ILE A 312 -11.81 0.65 -21.05
CA ILE A 312 -11.00 0.26 -19.88
C ILE A 312 -10.99 -1.26 -19.66
N ILE A 313 -12.09 -1.94 -19.92
CA ILE A 313 -12.18 -3.41 -19.75
C ILE A 313 -11.22 -4.14 -20.69
N GLN A 314 -11.13 -3.70 -21.96
CA GLN A 314 -10.20 -4.28 -22.92
C GLN A 314 -8.73 -3.93 -22.58
N GLU A 315 -8.48 -2.72 -22.11
CA GLU A 315 -7.16 -2.31 -21.62
C GLU A 315 -6.70 -3.19 -20.45
N LEU A 316 -7.57 -3.40 -19.46
CA LEU A 316 -7.28 -4.26 -18.31
C LEU A 316 -7.16 -5.73 -18.72
N GLU A 317 -8.02 -6.23 -19.63
CA GLU A 317 -7.87 -7.58 -20.15
C GLU A 317 -6.49 -7.79 -20.77
N SER A 318 -6.04 -6.85 -21.60
CA SER A 318 -4.70 -6.90 -22.22
C SER A 318 -3.60 -6.92 -21.19
N ALA A 319 -3.65 -6.04 -20.18
CA ALA A 319 -2.65 -5.94 -19.13
C ALA A 319 -2.54 -7.25 -18.32
N PHE A 320 -3.67 -7.79 -17.86
CA PHE A 320 -3.68 -8.99 -17.03
C PHE A 320 -3.35 -10.26 -17.82
N ARG A 321 -3.87 -10.40 -19.07
CA ARG A 321 -3.47 -11.52 -19.95
C ARG A 321 -1.99 -11.47 -20.29
N GLY A 322 -1.48 -10.28 -20.64
CA GLY A 322 -0.06 -10.08 -20.90
C GLY A 322 0.82 -10.43 -19.71
N ALA A 323 0.32 -10.20 -18.49
CA ALA A 323 0.97 -10.62 -17.24
C ALA A 323 0.78 -12.11 -16.91
N GLY A 324 0.01 -12.88 -17.67
CA GLY A 324 -0.20 -14.31 -17.46
C GLY A 324 -1.34 -14.70 -16.51
N TRP A 325 -2.25 -13.78 -16.21
CA TRP A 325 -3.43 -14.06 -15.39
C TRP A 325 -4.53 -14.80 -16.17
N ASN A 326 -5.36 -15.55 -15.43
CA ASN A 326 -6.67 -15.99 -15.89
C ASN A 326 -7.63 -14.80 -15.83
N VAL A 327 -8.21 -14.39 -16.95
CA VAL A 327 -9.12 -13.23 -17.06
C VAL A 327 -10.52 -13.70 -17.36
N ILE A 328 -11.48 -13.34 -16.53
CA ILE A 328 -12.90 -13.65 -16.69
C ILE A 328 -13.67 -12.34 -16.83
N LYS A 329 -14.27 -12.11 -18.01
CA LYS A 329 -15.16 -10.95 -18.27
C LYS A 329 -16.60 -11.30 -17.95
N VAL A 330 -17.28 -10.43 -17.21
CA VAL A 330 -18.70 -10.53 -16.81
C VAL A 330 -19.39 -9.25 -17.23
N LEU A 331 -19.75 -9.15 -18.51
CA LEU A 331 -20.18 -7.91 -19.15
C LEU A 331 -21.70 -7.80 -19.27
N TRP A 332 -22.34 -8.88 -19.69
CA TRP A 332 -23.75 -8.92 -20.10
C TRP A 332 -24.54 -9.87 -19.20
N GLY A 333 -25.70 -9.41 -18.73
CA GLY A 333 -26.60 -10.23 -17.91
C GLY A 333 -27.39 -11.26 -18.72
N SER A 334 -28.12 -12.12 -18.03
CA SER A 334 -28.86 -13.24 -18.62
C SER A 334 -29.94 -12.80 -19.64
N GLU A 335 -30.44 -11.57 -19.57
CA GLU A 335 -31.39 -11.02 -20.53
C GLU A 335 -30.78 -10.82 -21.94
N TRP A 336 -29.47 -10.72 -22.02
CA TRP A 336 -28.75 -10.64 -23.30
C TRP A 336 -28.57 -12.00 -23.97
N ASP A 337 -28.60 -13.10 -23.22
CA ASP A 337 -28.34 -14.44 -23.76
C ASP A 337 -29.24 -14.80 -24.95
N PRO A 338 -30.59 -14.59 -24.91
CA PRO A 338 -31.43 -14.90 -26.03
C PRO A 338 -31.21 -14.01 -27.27
N ILE A 339 -30.64 -12.80 -27.08
CA ILE A 339 -30.30 -11.89 -28.17
C ILE A 339 -28.98 -12.33 -28.79
N LEU A 340 -27.99 -12.66 -27.97
CA LEU A 340 -26.68 -13.17 -28.42
C LEU A 340 -26.79 -14.52 -29.12
N GLU A 341 -27.66 -15.42 -28.66
CA GLU A 341 -27.93 -16.72 -29.32
C GLU A 341 -28.54 -16.58 -30.73
N ARG A 342 -29.21 -15.45 -31.01
CA ARG A 342 -29.75 -15.15 -32.36
C ARG A 342 -28.73 -14.44 -33.25
N ASP A 343 -27.64 -13.97 -32.75
CA ASP A 343 -26.55 -13.30 -33.48
C ASP A 343 -25.63 -14.34 -34.13
N THR A 344 -26.16 -15.05 -35.15
CA THR A 344 -25.40 -16.11 -35.85
C THR A 344 -24.28 -15.59 -36.73
N GLU A 345 -24.29 -14.29 -37.03
CA GLU A 345 -23.28 -13.62 -37.87
C GLU A 345 -22.22 -12.88 -37.02
N GLY A 346 -22.36 -12.83 -35.68
CA GLY A 346 -21.46 -12.13 -34.79
C GLY A 346 -21.49 -10.61 -34.86
N LEU A 347 -22.51 -10.04 -35.49
CA LEU A 347 -22.64 -8.60 -35.71
C LEU A 347 -22.89 -7.85 -34.42
N LEU A 348 -23.65 -8.43 -33.49
CA LEU A 348 -23.91 -7.85 -32.18
C LEU A 348 -22.61 -7.78 -31.35
N VAL A 349 -21.85 -8.87 -31.31
CA VAL A 349 -20.57 -8.94 -30.62
C VAL A 349 -19.58 -7.95 -31.21
N LYS A 350 -19.54 -7.82 -32.55
CA LYS A 350 -18.75 -6.81 -33.25
C LYS A 350 -19.17 -5.41 -32.82
N ARG A 351 -20.47 -5.08 -32.86
CA ARG A 351 -20.98 -3.78 -32.42
C ARG A 351 -20.64 -3.46 -30.96
N MET A 352 -20.71 -4.46 -30.06
CA MET A 352 -20.29 -4.34 -28.67
C MET A 352 -18.79 -4.00 -28.54
N GLY A 353 -17.95 -4.49 -29.44
CA GLY A 353 -16.52 -4.19 -29.45
C GLY A 353 -16.16 -2.82 -30.01
N GLU A 354 -17.04 -2.19 -30.78
CA GLU A 354 -16.81 -0.90 -31.44
C GLU A 354 -17.11 0.31 -30.55
N LEU A 355 -17.96 0.16 -29.53
CA LEU A 355 -18.36 1.29 -28.68
C LEU A 355 -17.29 1.62 -27.65
N VAL A 356 -17.03 2.90 -27.50
CA VAL A 356 -16.18 3.42 -26.42
C VAL A 356 -16.96 3.58 -25.11
N ASP A 357 -16.24 3.66 -23.98
CA ASP A 357 -16.85 3.75 -22.64
C ASP A 357 -17.77 4.96 -22.47
N GLY A 358 -17.48 6.08 -23.13
CA GLY A 358 -18.34 7.26 -23.11
C GLY A 358 -19.69 7.03 -23.77
N GLU A 359 -19.74 6.27 -24.89
CA GLU A 359 -21.00 5.87 -25.54
C GLU A 359 -21.77 4.89 -24.66
N TYR A 360 -21.10 3.91 -24.06
CA TYR A 360 -21.73 2.98 -23.13
C TYR A 360 -22.33 3.69 -21.93
N GLN A 361 -21.66 4.70 -21.39
CA GLN A 361 -22.19 5.52 -20.30
C GLN A 361 -23.47 6.26 -20.76
N LYS A 362 -23.47 6.80 -21.98
CA LYS A 362 -24.63 7.47 -22.55
C LYS A 362 -25.82 6.52 -22.73
N LEU A 363 -25.59 5.31 -23.25
CA LEU A 363 -26.64 4.30 -23.43
C LEU A 363 -27.32 3.88 -22.11
N VAL A 364 -26.57 3.87 -21.01
CA VAL A 364 -27.11 3.51 -19.67
C VAL A 364 -28.10 4.54 -19.14
N VAL A 365 -27.89 5.83 -19.41
CA VAL A 365 -28.71 6.91 -18.86
C VAL A 365 -29.89 7.28 -19.76
N GLU A 366 -29.91 6.81 -21.01
CA GLU A 366 -30.93 7.14 -22.01
C GLU A 366 -32.11 6.16 -22.02
N SER A 367 -33.14 6.50 -22.82
CA SER A 367 -34.33 5.68 -23.00
C SER A 367 -34.07 4.43 -23.81
N GLY A 368 -34.93 3.41 -23.68
CA GLY A 368 -34.89 2.22 -24.56
C GLY A 368 -35.06 2.53 -26.03
N ALA A 369 -35.82 3.56 -26.39
CA ALA A 369 -35.93 4.06 -27.76
C ALA A 369 -34.57 4.59 -28.27
N TYR A 370 -33.80 5.30 -27.44
CA TYR A 370 -32.47 5.74 -27.76
C TYR A 370 -31.52 4.55 -27.98
N VAL A 371 -31.57 3.55 -27.09
CA VAL A 371 -30.78 2.31 -27.24
C VAL A 371 -31.12 1.60 -28.54
N ARG A 372 -32.41 1.45 -28.88
CA ARG A 372 -32.84 0.86 -30.13
C ARG A 372 -32.26 1.60 -31.35
N GLN A 373 -32.35 2.94 -31.34
CA GLN A 373 -31.94 3.76 -32.48
C GLN A 373 -30.41 3.82 -32.62
N HIS A 374 -29.67 4.03 -31.51
CA HIS A 374 -28.23 4.36 -31.54
C HIS A 374 -27.32 3.15 -31.35
N PHE A 375 -27.78 2.11 -30.68
CA PHE A 375 -27.01 0.88 -30.51
C PHE A 375 -27.38 -0.15 -31.61
N PHE A 376 -28.65 -0.57 -31.63
CA PHE A 376 -29.10 -1.57 -32.61
C PHE A 376 -29.37 -0.99 -34.00
N GLY A 377 -29.72 0.28 -34.11
CA GLY A 377 -30.02 0.95 -35.38
C GLY A 377 -28.80 1.22 -36.27
N SER A 378 -27.63 0.85 -35.87
CA SER A 378 -26.41 0.94 -36.69
C SER A 378 -26.39 -0.04 -37.85
N ASP A 379 -27.14 -1.15 -37.77
CA ASP A 379 -27.31 -2.15 -38.82
C ASP A 379 -28.76 -2.69 -38.78
N PRO A 380 -29.46 -2.80 -39.93
CA PRO A 380 -30.83 -3.35 -39.98
C PRO A 380 -30.94 -4.77 -39.38
N ARG A 381 -29.90 -5.60 -39.51
CA ARG A 381 -29.88 -6.97 -38.96
C ARG A 381 -29.85 -6.95 -37.43
N LEU A 382 -29.16 -5.98 -36.80
CA LEU A 382 -29.18 -5.79 -35.35
C LEU A 382 -30.58 -5.36 -34.86
N LEU A 383 -31.31 -4.52 -35.63
CA LEU A 383 -32.68 -4.16 -35.29
C LEU A 383 -33.60 -5.38 -35.30
N GLN A 384 -33.42 -6.32 -36.24
CA GLN A 384 -34.21 -7.56 -36.30
C GLN A 384 -34.03 -8.44 -35.06
N LEU A 385 -32.82 -8.45 -34.45
CA LEU A 385 -32.57 -9.20 -33.21
C LEU A 385 -33.46 -8.73 -32.04
N VAL A 386 -33.86 -7.47 -32.04
CA VAL A 386 -34.63 -6.84 -30.95
C VAL A 386 -36.04 -6.39 -31.37
N GLU A 387 -36.48 -6.73 -32.56
CA GLU A 387 -37.81 -6.38 -33.09
C GLU A 387 -38.96 -6.78 -32.14
N PRO A 388 -38.98 -8.01 -31.53
CA PRO A 388 -40.04 -8.40 -30.64
C PRO A 388 -39.98 -7.78 -29.26
N LEU A 389 -38.91 -7.03 -28.90
CA LEU A 389 -38.72 -6.46 -27.58
C LEU A 389 -39.25 -5.00 -27.54
N PRO A 390 -40.11 -4.63 -26.57
CA PRO A 390 -40.47 -3.24 -26.39
C PRO A 390 -39.29 -2.41 -25.86
N ASP A 391 -39.30 -1.11 -26.06
CA ASP A 391 -38.21 -0.21 -25.62
C ASP A 391 -37.93 -0.30 -24.13
N GLU A 392 -38.97 -0.50 -23.33
CA GLU A 392 -38.79 -0.69 -21.89
C GLU A 392 -38.01 -1.98 -21.55
N ALA A 393 -38.13 -3.02 -22.36
CA ALA A 393 -37.33 -4.24 -22.17
C ALA A 393 -35.85 -3.98 -22.52
N LEU A 394 -35.57 -3.18 -23.55
CA LEU A 394 -34.19 -2.79 -23.89
C LEU A 394 -33.52 -1.96 -22.79
N ARG A 395 -34.29 -1.09 -22.13
CA ARG A 395 -33.79 -0.32 -20.96
C ARG A 395 -33.48 -1.21 -19.76
N ARG A 396 -34.13 -2.38 -19.66
CA ARG A 396 -33.97 -3.32 -18.53
C ARG A 396 -32.92 -4.39 -18.73
N LEU A 397 -32.26 -4.44 -19.88
CA LEU A 397 -31.15 -5.35 -20.11
C LEU A 397 -30.03 -5.10 -19.11
N ARG A 398 -29.84 -6.05 -18.18
CA ARG A 398 -28.84 -5.88 -17.11
C ARG A 398 -27.42 -6.09 -17.62
N LEU A 399 -26.47 -5.42 -16.98
CA LEU A 399 -25.05 -5.71 -17.11
C LEU A 399 -24.65 -6.91 -16.24
N GLY A 400 -23.63 -7.62 -16.65
CA GLY A 400 -23.23 -8.89 -16.04
C GLY A 400 -22.91 -8.79 -14.55
N GLY A 401 -22.25 -7.70 -14.10
CA GLY A 401 -21.94 -7.47 -12.69
C GLY A 401 -23.17 -7.23 -11.80
N HIS A 402 -24.35 -7.06 -12.37
CA HIS A 402 -25.62 -6.98 -11.64
C HIS A 402 -26.42 -8.28 -11.68
N ASP A 403 -25.97 -9.26 -12.44
CA ASP A 403 -26.63 -10.57 -12.57
C ASP A 403 -25.97 -11.61 -11.64
N PRO A 404 -26.69 -12.12 -10.60
CA PRO A 404 -26.10 -13.06 -9.66
C PRO A 404 -25.69 -14.40 -10.29
N ARG A 405 -26.34 -14.84 -11.39
CA ARG A 405 -25.99 -16.08 -12.09
C ARG A 405 -24.64 -15.95 -12.78
N LYS A 406 -24.44 -14.85 -13.52
CA LYS A 406 -23.18 -14.53 -14.22
C LYS A 406 -22.02 -14.35 -13.23
N VAL A 407 -22.26 -13.63 -12.13
CA VAL A 407 -21.27 -13.43 -11.06
C VAL A 407 -20.93 -14.75 -10.38
N TYR A 408 -21.93 -15.59 -10.05
CA TYR A 408 -21.69 -16.91 -9.46
C TYR A 408 -20.85 -17.80 -10.37
N ALA A 409 -21.16 -17.86 -11.66
CA ALA A 409 -20.40 -18.63 -12.64
C ALA A 409 -18.93 -18.19 -12.68
N ALA A 410 -18.68 -16.86 -12.69
CA ALA A 410 -17.33 -16.31 -12.69
C ALA A 410 -16.57 -16.63 -11.40
N TYR A 411 -17.21 -16.49 -10.25
CA TYR A 411 -16.58 -16.77 -8.96
C TYR A 411 -16.26 -18.27 -8.79
N LYS A 412 -17.18 -19.14 -9.22
CA LYS A 412 -16.96 -20.58 -9.22
C LYS A 412 -15.76 -20.94 -10.10
N ALA A 413 -15.71 -20.44 -11.33
CA ALA A 413 -14.58 -20.66 -12.22
C ALA A 413 -13.26 -20.13 -11.64
N ALA A 414 -13.29 -18.98 -10.93
CA ALA A 414 -12.11 -18.40 -10.31
C ALA A 414 -11.58 -19.23 -9.13
N VAL A 415 -12.44 -19.73 -8.26
CA VAL A 415 -11.99 -20.55 -7.10
C VAL A 415 -11.49 -21.93 -7.51
N GLU A 416 -12.02 -22.48 -8.62
CA GLU A 416 -11.63 -23.78 -9.18
C GLU A 416 -10.37 -23.70 -10.03
N HIS A 417 -10.03 -22.52 -10.54
CA HIS A 417 -8.86 -22.32 -11.37
C HIS A 417 -7.57 -22.59 -10.60
N LYS A 418 -6.60 -23.27 -11.25
CA LYS A 418 -5.31 -23.64 -10.64
C LYS A 418 -4.14 -23.11 -11.46
N GLY A 419 -3.03 -22.86 -10.76
CA GLY A 419 -1.73 -22.52 -11.34
C GLY A 419 -1.58 -21.06 -11.82
N ARG A 420 -2.61 -20.23 -11.73
CA ARG A 420 -2.55 -18.79 -12.09
C ARG A 420 -3.49 -17.98 -11.20
N PRO A 421 -3.16 -16.72 -10.88
CA PRO A 421 -4.12 -15.80 -10.28
C PRO A 421 -5.26 -15.50 -11.26
N THR A 422 -6.42 -15.13 -10.73
CA THR A 422 -7.60 -14.81 -11.54
C THR A 422 -8.02 -13.37 -11.34
N VAL A 423 -8.34 -12.67 -12.43
CA VAL A 423 -9.05 -11.38 -12.39
C VAL A 423 -10.42 -11.51 -13.05
N ILE A 424 -11.43 -10.96 -12.38
CA ILE A 424 -12.80 -10.89 -12.86
C ILE A 424 -13.09 -9.42 -13.19
N LEU A 425 -13.34 -9.12 -14.48
CA LEU A 425 -13.71 -7.80 -14.95
C LEU A 425 -15.24 -7.73 -15.04
N ALA A 426 -15.86 -7.17 -13.98
CA ALA A 426 -17.32 -7.18 -13.84
C ALA A 426 -17.91 -5.82 -14.21
N ARG A 427 -18.62 -5.77 -15.34
CA ARG A 427 -19.25 -4.55 -15.81
C ARG A 427 -20.50 -4.23 -14.99
N THR A 428 -20.53 -3.01 -14.43
CA THR A 428 -21.62 -2.51 -13.60
C THR A 428 -22.03 -1.09 -13.99
N ILE A 429 -22.98 -0.53 -13.27
CA ILE A 429 -23.42 0.87 -13.41
C ILE A 429 -23.11 1.58 -12.10
N LYS A 430 -22.38 2.69 -12.15
CA LYS A 430 -22.14 3.54 -10.98
C LYS A 430 -23.46 4.07 -10.42
N GLY A 431 -23.66 3.88 -9.10
CA GLY A 431 -24.91 4.32 -8.48
C GLY A 431 -26.16 3.53 -8.90
N TYR A 432 -26.00 2.25 -9.32
CA TYR A 432 -27.12 1.39 -9.75
C TYR A 432 -28.28 1.40 -8.75
N GLY A 433 -29.45 1.79 -9.22
CA GLY A 433 -30.67 1.85 -8.43
C GLY A 433 -30.92 3.18 -7.71
N LEU A 434 -30.02 4.17 -7.81
CA LEU A 434 -30.23 5.49 -7.19
C LEU A 434 -31.19 6.41 -8.00
N GLY A 435 -31.80 5.88 -9.04
CA GLY A 435 -32.77 6.61 -9.86
C GLY A 435 -32.14 7.60 -10.86
N GLU A 436 -33.00 8.42 -11.49
CA GLU A 436 -32.56 9.32 -12.57
C GLU A 436 -31.53 10.37 -12.14
N ALA A 437 -31.52 10.76 -10.89
CA ALA A 437 -30.59 11.77 -10.38
C ALA A 437 -29.17 11.24 -10.19
N GLY A 438 -28.99 9.94 -9.95
CA GLY A 438 -27.74 9.35 -9.54
C GLY A 438 -27.21 8.18 -10.40
N GLU A 439 -28.04 7.46 -11.15
CA GLU A 439 -27.61 6.25 -11.83
C GLU A 439 -26.85 6.58 -13.13
N GLY A 440 -25.57 6.18 -13.22
CA GLY A 440 -24.75 6.36 -14.40
C GLY A 440 -24.30 7.78 -14.73
N LYS A 441 -24.68 8.78 -13.95
CA LYS A 441 -24.33 10.19 -14.20
C LYS A 441 -22.98 10.56 -13.58
N ASN A 442 -22.27 11.54 -14.15
CA ASN A 442 -20.99 12.00 -13.63
C ASN A 442 -21.06 12.57 -12.20
N VAL A 443 -22.21 13.18 -11.83
CA VAL A 443 -22.44 13.70 -10.48
C VAL A 443 -22.73 12.63 -9.42
N THR A 444 -22.86 11.37 -9.81
CA THR A 444 -23.28 10.23 -8.95
C THR A 444 -22.36 10.03 -7.73
N HIS A 445 -21.08 10.30 -7.86
CA HIS A 445 -20.15 10.17 -6.73
C HIS A 445 -20.46 11.15 -5.59
N GLN A 446 -20.95 12.33 -5.93
CA GLN A 446 -21.28 13.38 -4.98
C GLN A 446 -22.73 13.32 -4.45
N GLN A 447 -23.53 12.34 -4.93
CA GLN A 447 -24.92 12.18 -4.51
C GLN A 447 -25.01 11.75 -3.05
N LYS A 448 -25.28 12.70 -2.17
CA LYS A 448 -25.37 12.52 -0.72
C LYS A 448 -26.78 12.74 -0.17
N LYS A 449 -27.67 13.30 -0.99
CA LYS A 449 -29.04 13.62 -0.64
C LYS A 449 -29.96 13.07 -1.71
N LEU A 450 -30.94 12.30 -1.29
CA LEU A 450 -32.08 11.92 -2.11
C LEU A 450 -33.28 12.71 -1.61
N ASN A 451 -34.06 13.23 -2.52
CA ASN A 451 -35.35 13.86 -2.19
C ASN A 451 -36.39 12.76 -1.87
N GLU A 452 -37.59 13.17 -1.44
CA GLU A 452 -38.67 12.25 -1.02
C GLU A 452 -39.12 11.35 -2.17
N GLU A 453 -39.26 11.89 -3.38
CA GLU A 453 -39.65 11.16 -4.57
C GLU A 453 -38.60 10.09 -4.96
N GLU A 454 -37.33 10.46 -4.92
CA GLU A 454 -36.21 9.52 -5.20
C GLU A 454 -36.18 8.38 -4.18
N LEU A 455 -36.45 8.65 -2.90
CA LEU A 455 -36.56 7.64 -1.83
C LEU A 455 -37.72 6.67 -2.09
N GLN A 456 -38.88 7.18 -2.51
CA GLN A 456 -40.08 6.39 -2.83
C GLN A 456 -39.83 5.51 -4.09
N VAL A 457 -39.18 6.08 -5.11
CA VAL A 457 -38.77 5.33 -6.31
C VAL A 457 -37.80 4.20 -5.93
N PHE A 458 -36.78 4.49 -5.11
CA PHE A 458 -35.84 3.48 -4.63
C PHE A 458 -36.54 2.37 -3.85
N ARG A 459 -37.40 2.73 -2.88
CA ARG A 459 -38.22 1.77 -2.11
C ARG A 459 -39.04 0.85 -3.03
N SER A 460 -39.73 1.45 -3.99
CA SER A 460 -40.61 0.71 -4.91
C SER A 460 -39.83 -0.21 -5.83
N ARG A 461 -38.71 0.27 -6.40
CA ARG A 461 -37.82 -0.50 -7.29
C ARG A 461 -37.27 -1.75 -6.58
N PHE A 462 -36.90 -1.63 -5.32
CA PHE A 462 -36.28 -2.70 -4.55
C PHE A 462 -37.26 -3.47 -3.66
N GLY A 463 -38.54 -3.11 -3.64
CA GLY A 463 -39.57 -3.81 -2.88
C GLY A 463 -39.34 -3.74 -1.36
N ILE A 464 -38.86 -2.58 -0.85
CA ILE A 464 -38.63 -2.39 0.57
C ILE A 464 -39.98 -2.33 1.29
N PRO A 465 -40.20 -3.09 2.37
CA PRO A 465 -41.50 -3.21 3.06
C PRO A 465 -41.78 -2.03 4.00
N LEU A 466 -41.77 -0.84 3.46
CA LEU A 466 -42.09 0.44 4.14
C LEU A 466 -43.24 1.12 3.42
N ASN A 467 -44.11 1.82 4.13
CA ASN A 467 -45.09 2.70 3.51
C ASN A 467 -44.46 4.02 3.07
N ASP A 468 -45.22 4.87 2.36
CA ASP A 468 -44.68 6.11 1.79
C ASP A 468 -44.21 7.10 2.86
N GLN A 469 -44.95 7.21 3.96
CA GLN A 469 -44.60 8.11 5.06
C GLN A 469 -43.33 7.63 5.79
N ASP A 470 -43.29 6.35 6.16
CA ASP A 470 -42.14 5.77 6.87
C ASP A 470 -40.88 5.85 5.99
N CYS A 471 -41.04 5.70 4.65
CA CYS A 471 -39.92 5.82 3.72
C CYS A 471 -39.21 7.17 3.79
N ILE A 472 -39.93 8.26 3.99
CA ILE A 472 -39.40 9.62 4.10
C ILE A 472 -38.46 9.76 5.32
N GLU A 473 -38.82 9.10 6.43
CA GLU A 473 -37.99 9.07 7.64
C GLU A 473 -36.70 8.27 7.50
N VAL A 474 -36.59 7.47 6.43
CA VAL A 474 -35.45 6.62 6.12
C VAL A 474 -35.01 5.75 7.32
N PRO A 475 -35.89 4.94 7.89
CA PRO A 475 -35.58 4.12 9.03
C PRO A 475 -34.62 2.99 8.63
N PHE A 476 -33.79 2.52 9.57
CA PHE A 476 -33.11 1.24 9.40
C PHE A 476 -34.16 0.13 9.50
N TYR A 477 -34.07 -0.83 8.60
CA TYR A 477 -34.99 -1.95 8.54
C TYR A 477 -34.25 -3.29 8.64
N ARG A 478 -34.60 -4.08 9.62
CA ARG A 478 -34.17 -5.46 9.79
C ARG A 478 -35.38 -6.34 10.03
N PRO A 479 -35.59 -7.40 9.23
CA PRO A 479 -36.65 -8.36 9.48
C PRO A 479 -36.53 -9.02 10.85
N ALA A 480 -37.64 -9.58 11.35
CA ALA A 480 -37.63 -10.34 12.60
C ALA A 480 -36.67 -11.54 12.54
N GLU A 481 -36.20 -11.99 13.69
CA GLU A 481 -35.23 -13.09 13.81
C GLU A 481 -35.73 -14.41 13.21
N ASP A 482 -37.02 -14.62 13.22
CA ASP A 482 -37.72 -15.80 12.67
C ASP A 482 -38.16 -15.62 11.21
N SER A 483 -37.87 -14.48 10.59
CA SER A 483 -38.15 -14.27 9.16
C SER A 483 -37.31 -15.17 8.27
N ILE A 484 -37.88 -15.52 7.11
CA ILE A 484 -37.22 -16.39 6.14
C ILE A 484 -35.91 -15.76 5.63
N GLU A 485 -35.86 -14.43 5.52
CA GLU A 485 -34.68 -13.68 5.09
C GLU A 485 -33.53 -13.85 6.09
N ILE A 486 -33.81 -13.66 7.39
CA ILE A 486 -32.78 -13.76 8.43
C ILE A 486 -32.34 -15.21 8.62
N GLN A 487 -33.28 -16.17 8.58
CA GLN A 487 -32.95 -17.59 8.63
C GLN A 487 -32.05 -18.01 7.46
N TYR A 488 -32.41 -17.60 6.24
CA TYR A 488 -31.61 -17.90 5.05
C TYR A 488 -30.19 -17.30 5.15
N LEU A 489 -30.11 -16.01 5.46
CA LEU A 489 -28.84 -15.30 5.60
C LEU A 489 -27.92 -16.01 6.60
N ARG A 490 -28.48 -16.40 7.76
CA ARG A 490 -27.77 -17.11 8.81
C ARG A 490 -27.29 -18.49 8.35
N ALA A 491 -28.18 -19.28 7.74
CA ALA A 491 -27.85 -20.59 7.21
C ALA A 491 -26.72 -20.54 6.15
N ARG A 492 -26.72 -19.51 5.27
CA ARG A 492 -25.64 -19.33 4.30
C ARG A 492 -24.30 -19.03 4.99
N ARG A 493 -24.29 -18.17 6.01
CA ARG A 493 -23.07 -17.86 6.76
C ARG A 493 -22.57 -19.02 7.60
N GLU A 494 -23.46 -19.78 8.23
CA GLU A 494 -23.12 -21.02 8.95
C GLU A 494 -22.50 -22.06 8.02
N ALA A 495 -23.05 -22.26 6.83
CA ALA A 495 -22.50 -23.18 5.82
C ALA A 495 -21.11 -22.77 5.33
N LEU A 496 -20.74 -21.47 5.43
CA LEU A 496 -19.43 -20.91 5.09
C LEU A 496 -18.53 -20.67 6.32
N GLY A 497 -18.85 -21.28 7.47
CA GLY A 497 -18.03 -21.24 8.67
C GLY A 497 -18.23 -20.05 9.59
N GLY A 498 -19.09 -19.09 9.27
CA GLY A 498 -19.37 -17.91 10.09
C GLY A 498 -19.33 -16.59 9.32
N TYR A 499 -19.06 -15.51 10.04
CA TYR A 499 -19.16 -14.15 9.50
C TYR A 499 -17.83 -13.60 9.00
N VAL A 500 -17.90 -12.73 7.96
CA VAL A 500 -16.80 -12.01 7.34
C VAL A 500 -17.26 -10.55 7.11
N PRO A 501 -16.44 -9.49 7.34
CA PRO A 501 -15.10 -9.54 7.93
C PRO A 501 -15.15 -9.83 9.43
N THR A 502 -14.12 -10.47 9.95
CA THR A 502 -13.90 -10.67 11.38
C THR A 502 -12.40 -10.78 11.63
N ARG A 503 -11.88 -9.91 12.51
CA ARG A 503 -10.48 -9.91 12.89
C ARG A 503 -10.33 -10.41 14.32
N SER A 504 -9.40 -11.32 14.54
CA SER A 504 -9.07 -11.83 15.88
C SER A 504 -7.58 -12.15 15.98
N VAL A 505 -7.00 -11.85 17.14
CA VAL A 505 -5.61 -12.22 17.46
C VAL A 505 -5.62 -13.63 18.07
N ARG A 506 -4.87 -14.56 17.46
CA ARG A 506 -4.82 -15.97 17.86
C ARG A 506 -3.43 -16.49 18.13
N SER A 507 -2.42 -15.70 17.79
CA SER A 507 -1.03 -16.07 18.04
C SER A 507 -0.76 -16.17 19.53
N GLN A 508 0.07 -17.14 19.93
CA GLN A 508 0.54 -17.24 21.30
C GLN A 508 1.71 -16.27 21.50
N PRO A 509 1.78 -15.56 22.65
CA PRO A 509 2.92 -14.73 22.98
C PRO A 509 4.23 -15.55 22.98
N LEU A 510 5.35 -14.91 22.64
CA LEU A 510 6.67 -15.52 22.84
C LEU A 510 6.92 -15.77 24.33
N ALA A 511 7.45 -16.93 24.66
CA ALA A 511 7.63 -17.33 26.05
C ALA A 511 8.91 -16.77 26.70
N ALA A 512 10.01 -16.77 25.97
CA ALA A 512 11.33 -16.41 26.46
C ALA A 512 11.63 -14.90 26.35
N ASP A 513 12.55 -14.39 27.18
CA ASP A 513 13.06 -13.01 27.11
C ASP A 513 14.29 -12.87 26.21
N HIS A 514 14.87 -13.94 25.71
CA HIS A 514 16.00 -14.04 24.78
C HIS A 514 17.23 -13.15 25.13
N ASP A 515 17.43 -12.78 26.39
CA ASP A 515 18.48 -11.87 26.86
C ASP A 515 19.88 -12.31 26.46
N GLU A 516 20.12 -13.62 26.49
CA GLU A 516 21.44 -14.20 26.17
C GLU A 516 21.86 -13.95 24.70
N LEU A 517 20.90 -13.80 23.78
CA LEU A 517 21.21 -13.52 22.38
C LEU A 517 21.89 -12.17 22.16
N PHE A 518 21.62 -11.21 23.03
CA PHE A 518 22.08 -9.84 22.89
C PHE A 518 23.29 -9.48 23.76
N LYS A 519 23.67 -10.33 24.71
CA LYS A 519 24.75 -10.05 25.69
C LYS A 519 26.06 -9.65 25.04
N GLU A 520 26.53 -10.36 24.02
CA GLU A 520 27.85 -10.06 23.39
C GLU A 520 27.89 -8.66 22.77
N PHE A 521 26.75 -8.10 22.41
CA PHE A 521 26.70 -6.76 21.82
C PHE A 521 26.82 -5.66 22.87
N TYR A 522 26.70 -6.01 24.17
CA TYR A 522 26.91 -5.09 25.27
C TYR A 522 28.39 -4.91 25.63
N ASP A 523 29.24 -5.86 25.28
CA ASP A 523 30.66 -5.86 25.60
C ASP A 523 31.51 -5.02 24.63
N GLY A 524 30.89 -4.53 23.54
CA GLY A 524 31.55 -3.77 22.48
C GLY A 524 32.32 -4.66 21.49
N SER A 525 33.21 -4.04 20.70
CA SER A 525 33.89 -4.73 19.59
C SER A 525 35.38 -5.03 19.86
N GLU A 526 35.89 -4.82 21.07
CA GLU A 526 37.30 -5.02 21.48
C GLU A 526 38.28 -4.30 20.53
N GLY A 527 37.94 -3.07 20.12
CA GLY A 527 38.75 -2.25 19.22
C GLY A 527 38.63 -2.55 17.74
N ARG A 528 37.87 -3.59 17.35
CA ARG A 528 37.57 -3.84 15.94
C ARG A 528 36.57 -2.80 15.41
N GLU A 529 36.80 -2.30 14.21
CA GLU A 529 35.88 -1.37 13.57
C GLU A 529 34.70 -2.13 12.95
N VAL A 530 33.49 -1.75 13.35
CA VAL A 530 32.24 -2.37 12.90
C VAL A 530 31.24 -1.24 12.64
N SER A 531 30.48 -1.32 11.56
CA SER A 531 29.35 -0.42 11.31
C SER A 531 28.10 -0.87 12.06
N THR A 532 27.16 0.04 12.31
CA THR A 532 25.87 -0.32 12.92
C THR A 532 25.08 -1.30 12.06
N THR A 533 25.19 -1.21 10.73
CA THR A 533 24.62 -2.20 9.79
C THR A 533 25.21 -3.60 10.04
N MET A 534 26.53 -3.72 10.15
CA MET A 534 27.18 -5.02 10.40
C MET A 534 26.89 -5.55 11.81
N ALA A 535 26.75 -4.69 12.80
CA ALA A 535 26.31 -5.08 14.15
C ALA A 535 24.89 -5.69 14.10
N TYR A 536 23.97 -5.05 13.38
CA TYR A 536 22.62 -5.59 13.14
C TYR A 536 22.67 -6.95 12.44
N VAL A 537 23.44 -7.09 11.35
CA VAL A 537 23.56 -8.37 10.63
C VAL A 537 24.12 -9.47 11.54
N GLY A 538 25.03 -9.14 12.44
CA GLY A 538 25.51 -10.03 13.49
C GLY A 538 24.38 -10.49 14.43
N MET A 539 23.53 -9.56 14.86
CA MET A 539 22.34 -9.85 15.69
C MET A 539 21.34 -10.72 14.91
N LEU A 540 21.03 -10.34 13.67
CA LEU A 540 20.12 -11.10 12.82
C LEU A 540 20.58 -12.55 12.67
N ARG A 541 21.86 -12.78 12.41
CA ARG A 541 22.45 -14.12 12.30
C ARG A 541 22.29 -14.94 13.59
N LYS A 542 22.36 -14.32 14.76
CA LYS A 542 22.12 -14.98 16.04
C LYS A 542 20.63 -15.29 16.24
N MET A 543 19.78 -14.31 16.01
CA MET A 543 18.34 -14.48 16.12
C MET A 543 17.81 -15.60 15.22
N LEU A 544 18.31 -15.70 13.98
CA LEU A 544 17.95 -16.78 13.05
C LEU A 544 18.34 -18.19 13.54
N LYS A 545 19.31 -18.31 14.44
CA LYS A 545 19.74 -19.59 15.04
C LYS A 545 19.00 -19.94 16.32
N ASP A 546 18.20 -19.06 16.83
CA ASP A 546 17.42 -19.30 18.04
C ASP A 546 16.38 -20.42 17.78
N SER A 547 16.23 -21.33 18.73
CA SER A 547 15.38 -22.53 18.58
C SER A 547 13.89 -22.21 18.55
N GLU A 548 13.45 -21.17 19.26
CA GLU A 548 12.06 -20.75 19.36
C GLU A 548 11.73 -19.67 18.32
N MET A 549 12.46 -18.56 18.37
CA MET A 549 12.19 -17.35 17.59
C MET A 549 12.72 -17.46 16.16
N GLY A 550 13.85 -18.17 15.94
CA GLY A 550 14.59 -18.10 14.69
C GLY A 550 13.77 -18.45 13.45
N LYS A 551 12.84 -19.42 13.55
CA LYS A 551 11.95 -19.78 12.46
C LYS A 551 10.87 -18.75 12.13
N LEU A 552 10.58 -17.84 13.09
CA LEU A 552 9.58 -16.77 12.97
C LEU A 552 10.16 -15.49 12.38
N ILE A 553 11.49 -15.34 12.39
CA ILE A 553 12.18 -14.18 11.78
C ILE A 553 11.98 -14.18 10.26
N VAL A 554 11.60 -13.03 9.72
CA VAL A 554 11.41 -12.81 8.28
C VAL A 554 12.29 -11.63 7.83
N PRO A 555 13.51 -11.88 7.36
CA PRO A 555 14.32 -10.83 6.74
C PRO A 555 13.72 -10.46 5.39
N ILE A 556 13.53 -9.17 5.15
CA ILE A 556 12.98 -8.62 3.92
C ILE A 556 13.96 -7.60 3.37
N VAL A 557 14.30 -7.71 2.09
CA VAL A 557 15.22 -6.79 1.42
C VAL A 557 14.79 -6.63 -0.05
N PRO A 558 14.89 -5.42 -0.63
CA PRO A 558 14.59 -5.23 -2.05
C PRO A 558 15.58 -5.98 -2.94
N ASP A 559 16.80 -5.53 -3.09
CA ASP A 559 17.86 -6.18 -3.91
C ASP A 559 19.26 -5.89 -3.34
N GLU A 560 19.36 -5.32 -2.17
CA GLU A 560 20.61 -4.79 -1.62
C GLU A 560 21.19 -5.67 -0.49
N ALA A 561 20.88 -6.95 -0.45
CA ALA A 561 21.38 -7.85 0.60
C ALA A 561 22.90 -7.84 0.73
N ARG A 562 23.64 -7.78 -0.40
CA ARG A 562 25.11 -7.67 -0.42
C ARG A 562 25.59 -6.30 0.08
N THR A 563 24.89 -5.22 -0.27
CA THR A 563 25.21 -3.86 0.22
C THR A 563 25.13 -3.79 1.76
N PHE A 564 24.19 -4.51 2.34
CA PHE A 564 24.01 -4.56 3.78
C PHE A 564 24.83 -5.65 4.48
N GLY A 565 25.66 -6.42 3.74
CA GLY A 565 26.48 -7.50 4.30
C GLY A 565 25.69 -8.75 4.70
N MET A 566 24.50 -8.94 4.14
CA MET A 566 23.62 -10.06 4.44
C MET A 566 23.91 -11.31 3.60
N GLU A 567 24.82 -11.26 2.64
CA GLU A 567 25.17 -12.38 1.75
C GLU A 567 25.62 -13.65 2.51
N SER A 568 26.18 -13.48 3.72
CA SER A 568 26.52 -14.62 4.59
C SER A 568 25.30 -15.45 5.02
N LEU A 569 24.11 -14.90 4.92
CA LEU A 569 22.86 -15.54 5.27
C LEU A 569 22.28 -16.37 4.11
N PHE A 570 22.70 -16.15 2.87
CA PHE A 570 22.16 -16.87 1.69
C PHE A 570 22.27 -18.39 1.83
N ARG A 571 23.36 -18.89 2.39
CA ARG A 571 23.57 -20.32 2.58
C ARG A 571 22.79 -20.91 3.75
N THR A 572 22.63 -20.14 4.82
CA THR A 572 22.08 -20.62 6.09
C THR A 572 20.58 -20.43 6.20
N ALA A 573 20.09 -19.32 5.72
CA ALA A 573 18.66 -19.00 5.72
C ALA A 573 17.98 -19.27 4.37
N GLY A 574 18.71 -19.11 3.26
CA GLY A 574 18.19 -19.24 1.90
C GLY A 574 17.31 -18.05 1.50
N ILE A 575 17.30 -17.75 0.21
CA ILE A 575 16.36 -16.81 -0.39
C ILE A 575 15.11 -17.58 -0.79
N TYR A 576 13.94 -17.06 -0.43
CA TYR A 576 12.68 -17.72 -0.78
C TYR A 576 12.41 -17.67 -2.27
N SER A 577 12.13 -18.85 -2.84
CA SER A 577 11.67 -19.00 -4.21
C SER A 577 10.61 -20.10 -4.26
N SER A 578 9.36 -19.76 -4.64
CA SER A 578 8.23 -20.70 -4.68
C SER A 578 8.51 -21.93 -5.57
N SER A 579 9.39 -21.82 -6.56
CA SER A 579 9.79 -22.89 -7.47
C SER A 579 11.13 -23.55 -7.12
N GLY A 580 11.82 -23.08 -6.07
CA GLY A 580 13.20 -23.45 -5.74
C GLY A 580 14.20 -22.97 -6.79
N GLN A 581 15.44 -23.38 -6.65
CA GLN A 581 16.53 -23.00 -7.58
C GLN A 581 16.67 -24.02 -8.71
N LYS A 582 16.38 -23.59 -9.93
CA LYS A 582 16.40 -24.45 -11.13
C LYS A 582 17.68 -24.32 -11.95
N TYR A 583 18.62 -23.55 -11.48
CA TYR A 583 19.91 -23.29 -12.14
C TYR A 583 21.05 -23.37 -11.13
N GLN A 584 22.25 -23.53 -11.63
CA GLN A 584 23.48 -23.43 -10.84
C GLN A 584 23.91 -21.96 -10.83
N PRO A 585 24.03 -21.31 -9.66
CA PRO A 585 24.48 -19.93 -9.60
C PRO A 585 25.93 -19.79 -10.11
N VAL A 586 26.23 -18.67 -10.78
CA VAL A 586 27.56 -18.41 -11.35
C VAL A 586 28.64 -18.29 -10.27
N ASP A 587 28.28 -17.95 -9.06
CA ASP A 587 29.16 -17.79 -7.90
C ASP A 587 29.20 -19.03 -6.98
N VAL A 588 28.74 -20.21 -7.44
CA VAL A 588 28.64 -21.45 -6.64
C VAL A 588 29.95 -21.86 -5.98
N ASN A 589 31.09 -21.48 -6.57
CA ASN A 589 32.41 -21.76 -6.03
C ASN A 589 32.87 -20.80 -4.94
N THR A 590 32.08 -19.78 -4.63
CA THR A 590 32.35 -18.83 -3.52
C THR A 590 31.73 -19.31 -2.20
N LEU A 591 32.26 -18.82 -1.07
CA LEU A 591 31.71 -19.19 0.24
C LEU A 591 30.31 -18.60 0.48
N MET A 592 29.96 -17.50 -0.19
CA MET A 592 28.72 -16.73 0.00
C MET A 592 27.93 -16.62 -1.33
N TYR A 593 27.75 -17.78 -1.99
CA TYR A 593 27.02 -17.84 -3.26
C TYR A 593 25.51 -17.60 -3.06
N TYR A 594 24.88 -17.10 -4.12
CA TYR A 594 23.44 -16.88 -4.19
C TYR A 594 22.67 -18.20 -4.13
N LYS A 595 21.77 -18.35 -3.13
CA LYS A 595 21.06 -19.60 -2.93
C LYS A 595 19.57 -19.36 -2.74
N GLU A 596 18.77 -19.83 -3.67
CA GLU A 596 17.30 -19.89 -3.55
C GLU A 596 16.84 -21.26 -3.04
N ALA A 597 15.73 -21.26 -2.29
CA ALA A 597 15.10 -22.47 -1.79
C ALA A 597 13.60 -22.25 -1.58
N LYS A 598 12.78 -23.32 -1.70
CA LYS A 598 11.35 -23.24 -1.42
C LYS A 598 11.06 -22.87 0.03
N ASP A 599 11.87 -23.37 0.93
CA ASP A 599 11.81 -23.11 2.38
C ASP A 599 12.74 -21.96 2.78
N GLY A 600 13.26 -21.21 1.81
CA GLY A 600 14.11 -20.05 2.05
C GLY A 600 13.42 -19.03 2.97
N GLN A 601 14.20 -18.42 3.84
CA GLN A 601 13.69 -17.53 4.90
C GLN A 601 13.72 -16.07 4.51
N ILE A 602 14.69 -15.67 3.66
CA ILE A 602 14.85 -14.29 3.23
C ILE A 602 13.88 -14.00 2.09
N LEU A 603 13.07 -12.96 2.25
CA LEU A 603 12.26 -12.39 1.18
C LEU A 603 13.10 -11.32 0.46
N GLU A 604 13.75 -11.71 -0.63
CA GLU A 604 14.43 -10.80 -1.55
C GLU A 604 13.48 -10.47 -2.69
N GLU A 605 12.93 -9.24 -2.65
CA GLU A 605 11.72 -8.90 -3.41
C GLU A 605 12.02 -8.34 -4.81
N GLY A 606 13.28 -8.01 -5.08
CA GLY A 606 13.69 -7.24 -6.24
C GLY A 606 13.63 -5.73 -5.96
N ILE A 607 14.00 -4.89 -6.91
CA ILE A 607 14.06 -3.43 -6.76
C ILE A 607 12.64 -2.86 -6.65
N THR A 608 12.02 -3.09 -5.49
CA THR A 608 10.66 -2.66 -5.19
C THR A 608 10.46 -2.45 -3.68
N GLU A 609 10.64 -1.24 -3.20
CA GLU A 609 10.36 -0.90 -1.81
C GLU A 609 8.87 -1.03 -1.48
N ALA A 610 7.99 -0.71 -2.43
CA ALA A 610 6.54 -0.86 -2.27
C ALA A 610 6.14 -2.34 -2.09
N GLY A 611 6.69 -3.25 -2.91
CA GLY A 611 6.47 -4.69 -2.76
C GLY A 611 7.06 -5.24 -1.46
N SER A 612 8.28 -4.81 -1.11
CA SER A 612 8.92 -5.19 0.15
C SER A 612 8.11 -4.71 1.37
N MET A 613 7.55 -3.49 1.31
CA MET A 613 6.68 -3.00 2.38
C MET A 613 5.35 -3.75 2.45
N ALA A 614 4.79 -4.16 1.32
CA ALA A 614 3.61 -5.03 1.31
C ALA A 614 3.90 -6.41 1.92
N SER A 615 5.08 -6.99 1.67
CA SER A 615 5.57 -8.20 2.36
C SER A 615 5.74 -7.97 3.86
N PHE A 616 6.28 -6.81 4.26
CA PHE A 616 6.40 -6.44 5.67
C PHE A 616 5.03 -6.35 6.36
N ILE A 617 4.03 -5.76 5.70
CA ILE A 617 2.66 -5.68 6.20
C ILE A 617 2.07 -7.09 6.35
N ALA A 618 2.20 -7.94 5.34
CA ALA A 618 1.70 -9.32 5.39
C ALA A 618 2.35 -10.12 6.53
N ALA A 619 3.67 -10.03 6.68
CA ALA A 619 4.40 -10.69 7.74
C ALA A 619 4.06 -10.10 9.13
N GLY A 620 4.07 -8.79 9.27
CA GLY A 620 3.85 -8.12 10.55
C GLY A 620 2.40 -8.16 11.05
N SER A 621 1.44 -8.56 10.19
CA SER A 621 0.04 -8.79 10.55
C SER A 621 -0.33 -10.27 10.66
N ALA A 622 0.59 -11.19 10.42
CA ALA A 622 0.36 -12.63 10.45
C ALA A 622 -0.16 -13.15 11.80
N TYR A 623 0.13 -12.45 12.88
CA TYR A 623 -0.42 -12.74 14.20
C TYR A 623 -1.97 -12.70 14.25
N ALA A 624 -2.58 -11.88 13.41
CA ALA A 624 -4.03 -11.75 13.27
C ALA A 624 -4.55 -12.53 12.05
N THR A 625 -3.89 -12.45 10.88
CA THR A 625 -4.34 -13.11 9.64
C THR A 625 -4.15 -14.63 9.69
N HIS A 626 -2.99 -15.09 10.17
CA HIS A 626 -2.65 -16.53 10.21
C HIS A 626 -2.51 -17.11 11.61
N GLY A 627 -2.53 -16.29 12.66
CA GLY A 627 -2.31 -16.73 14.05
C GLY A 627 -0.85 -17.07 14.34
N ILE A 628 0.10 -16.55 13.58
CA ILE A 628 1.54 -16.82 13.66
C ILE A 628 2.29 -15.52 13.95
N ASN A 629 3.10 -15.48 15.00
CA ASN A 629 3.92 -14.33 15.37
C ASN A 629 5.20 -14.25 14.51
N THR A 630 5.08 -14.01 13.21
CA THR A 630 6.27 -13.71 12.40
C THR A 630 6.86 -12.35 12.75
N ILE A 631 8.18 -12.24 12.73
CA ILE A 631 8.95 -11.08 13.16
C ILE A 631 9.69 -10.52 11.94
N PRO A 632 9.08 -9.61 11.16
CA PRO A 632 9.71 -9.06 9.98
C PRO A 632 10.76 -8.00 10.35
N PHE A 633 11.90 -8.09 9.65
CA PHE A 633 12.96 -7.09 9.60
C PHE A 633 13.12 -6.65 8.15
N PHE A 634 12.58 -5.49 7.80
CA PHE A 634 12.69 -4.94 6.46
C PHE A 634 13.80 -3.90 6.39
N ILE A 635 14.91 -4.23 5.72
CA ILE A 635 16.04 -3.33 5.49
C ILE A 635 16.02 -2.78 4.07
N TYR A 636 16.26 -1.49 3.93
CA TYR A 636 16.23 -0.75 2.68
C TYR A 636 17.12 0.50 2.78
N TYR A 637 17.48 1.12 1.66
CA TYR A 637 18.10 2.45 1.70
C TYR A 637 17.17 3.44 2.38
N SER A 638 17.62 4.07 3.47
CA SER A 638 16.78 4.96 4.29
C SER A 638 16.15 6.11 3.47
N MET A 639 16.86 6.58 2.44
CA MET A 639 16.37 7.60 1.52
C MET A 639 15.12 7.17 0.77
N PHE A 640 14.97 5.89 0.44
CA PHE A 640 13.83 5.36 -0.33
C PHE A 640 12.68 4.85 0.55
N GLY A 641 12.76 5.03 1.87
CA GLY A 641 11.70 4.69 2.79
C GLY A 641 10.55 5.69 2.77
N PHE A 642 10.50 6.57 3.77
CA PHE A 642 9.36 7.48 3.97
C PHE A 642 9.00 8.35 2.78
N GLN A 643 9.95 8.80 1.97
CA GLN A 643 9.61 9.61 0.80
C GLN A 643 9.06 8.79 -0.39
N ARG A 644 9.19 7.46 -0.39
CA ARG A 644 8.71 6.60 -1.47
C ARG A 644 7.51 5.74 -1.08
N ILE A 645 7.49 5.25 0.18
CA ILE A 645 6.50 4.28 0.67
C ILE A 645 5.76 4.75 1.93
N ALA A 646 5.70 6.06 2.17
CA ALA A 646 5.05 6.62 3.36
C ALA A 646 3.59 6.21 3.51
N ASP A 647 2.84 6.09 2.41
CA ASP A 647 1.44 5.67 2.43
C ASP A 647 1.29 4.21 2.89
N PHE A 648 2.17 3.32 2.43
CA PHE A 648 2.24 1.95 2.96
C PHE A 648 2.65 1.89 4.44
N ILE A 649 3.56 2.77 4.89
CA ILE A 649 3.92 2.86 6.32
C ILE A 649 2.72 3.32 7.14
N TRP A 650 1.93 4.26 6.61
CA TRP A 650 0.69 4.71 7.23
C TRP A 650 -0.37 3.59 7.28
N ALA A 651 -0.52 2.84 6.19
CA ALA A 651 -1.39 1.65 6.14
C ALA A 651 -0.94 0.57 7.14
N ALA A 652 0.36 0.34 7.30
CA ALA A 652 0.92 -0.56 8.31
C ALA A 652 0.56 -0.12 9.73
N ALA A 653 0.59 1.18 9.99
CA ALA A 653 0.20 1.75 11.28
C ALA A 653 -1.28 1.50 11.59
N ASP A 654 -2.18 1.76 10.63
CA ASP A 654 -3.62 1.49 10.73
C ASP A 654 -3.88 -0.01 10.92
N MET A 655 -3.17 -0.86 10.19
CA MET A 655 -3.31 -2.31 10.24
C MET A 655 -2.78 -2.95 11.53
N ARG A 656 -2.15 -2.17 12.41
CA ARG A 656 -1.50 -2.65 13.64
C ARG A 656 -0.38 -3.64 13.34
N THR A 657 0.35 -3.40 12.27
CA THR A 657 1.50 -4.20 11.85
C THR A 657 2.60 -4.16 12.92
N ARG A 658 3.28 -5.28 13.16
CA ARG A 658 4.40 -5.42 14.09
C ARG A 658 5.67 -5.74 13.33
N GLY A 659 6.81 -5.23 13.77
CA GLY A 659 8.10 -5.51 13.16
C GLY A 659 9.05 -4.33 13.15
N PHE A 660 10.13 -4.47 12.40
CA PHE A 660 11.23 -3.52 12.37
C PHE A 660 11.50 -3.05 10.93
N LEU A 661 11.32 -1.77 10.69
CA LEU A 661 11.80 -1.07 9.49
C LEU A 661 13.22 -0.61 9.76
N LEU A 662 14.15 -0.92 8.87
CA LEU A 662 15.57 -0.63 9.05
C LEU A 662 16.04 0.25 7.89
N GLY A 663 16.26 1.53 8.16
CA GLY A 663 16.82 2.47 7.19
C GLY A 663 18.33 2.29 7.10
N GLY A 664 18.76 1.48 6.15
CA GLY A 664 20.17 1.23 5.88
C GLY A 664 20.84 2.40 5.16
N THR A 665 22.17 2.46 5.16
CA THR A 665 22.98 3.54 4.56
C THR A 665 22.52 4.94 4.95
N ALA A 666 22.05 5.07 6.20
CA ALA A 666 21.49 6.32 6.72
C ALA A 666 22.56 7.39 6.97
N GLY A 667 22.07 8.61 7.09
CA GLY A 667 22.91 9.79 7.39
C GLY A 667 23.47 10.48 6.13
N ARG A 668 23.27 11.80 6.07
CA ARG A 668 23.63 12.58 4.87
C ARG A 668 25.13 12.70 4.67
N THR A 669 25.92 12.73 5.74
CA THR A 669 27.37 12.79 5.68
C THR A 669 28.02 11.42 5.85
N THR A 670 27.30 10.48 6.41
CA THR A 670 27.82 9.14 6.72
C THR A 670 27.90 8.27 5.46
N LEU A 671 26.96 8.41 4.55
CA LEU A 671 27.00 7.76 3.24
C LEU A 671 27.89 8.56 2.29
N SER A 672 29.15 8.16 2.14
CA SER A 672 30.13 8.82 1.26
C SER A 672 29.93 8.46 -0.22
N GLY A 673 30.16 9.42 -1.12
CA GLY A 673 30.23 9.23 -2.57
C GLY A 673 28.89 9.20 -3.32
N GLU A 674 27.81 8.72 -2.71
CA GLU A 674 26.51 8.44 -3.36
C GLU A 674 25.73 9.72 -3.74
N GLY A 675 25.87 10.80 -2.99
CA GLY A 675 25.29 12.07 -3.34
C GLY A 675 23.80 12.22 -3.04
N LEU A 676 23.20 13.17 -3.73
CA LEU A 676 21.92 13.80 -3.42
C LEU A 676 20.76 12.80 -3.25
N GLN A 677 20.63 11.82 -4.14
CA GLN A 677 19.48 10.92 -4.15
C GLN A 677 19.57 9.77 -3.15
N HIS A 678 20.74 9.50 -2.56
CA HIS A 678 20.95 8.40 -1.62
C HIS A 678 21.18 8.87 -0.19
N GLN A 679 21.65 10.11 0.01
CA GLN A 679 22.02 10.65 1.32
C GLN A 679 20.80 11.15 2.07
N ASP A 680 20.30 10.34 3.00
CA ASP A 680 19.12 10.63 3.82
C ASP A 680 19.45 11.63 4.94
N GLY A 681 18.72 12.72 4.99
CA GLY A 681 18.71 13.68 6.08
C GLY A 681 17.28 13.97 6.61
N ASN A 682 16.27 13.25 6.15
CA ASN A 682 14.86 13.62 6.33
C ASN A 682 13.99 12.53 6.99
N SER A 683 14.38 11.27 6.94
CA SER A 683 13.51 10.15 7.31
C SER A 683 12.97 10.21 8.73
N HIS A 684 13.78 10.61 9.72
CA HIS A 684 13.32 10.76 11.11
C HIS A 684 12.25 11.86 11.28
N VAL A 685 12.33 12.95 10.49
CA VAL A 685 11.30 14.00 10.50
C VAL A 685 10.01 13.48 9.83
N LEU A 686 10.13 12.74 8.74
CA LEU A 686 8.99 12.12 8.08
C LEU A 686 8.34 11.01 8.92
N ALA A 687 9.09 10.37 9.82
CA ALA A 687 8.58 9.38 10.75
C ALA A 687 7.73 9.96 11.90
N LEU A 688 7.84 11.27 12.19
CA LEU A 688 7.17 11.92 13.31
C LEU A 688 5.65 11.74 13.31
N PRO A 689 4.93 11.95 12.18
CA PRO A 689 3.46 11.92 12.18
C PRO A 689 2.85 10.53 12.39
N VAL A 690 3.61 9.45 12.26
CA VAL A 690 3.08 8.08 12.40
C VAL A 690 2.93 7.72 13.88
N PRO A 691 1.69 7.59 14.43
CA PRO A 691 1.48 7.62 15.89
C PRO A 691 2.11 6.44 16.65
N ASN A 692 2.02 5.23 16.11
CA ASN A 692 2.46 3.98 16.75
C ASN A 692 3.80 3.47 16.22
N LEU A 693 4.54 4.30 15.50
CA LEU A 693 5.91 4.03 15.06
C LEU A 693 6.90 4.61 16.07
N LEU A 694 7.82 3.80 16.58
CA LEU A 694 8.96 4.22 17.39
C LEU A 694 10.17 4.38 16.48
N ALA A 695 10.85 5.53 16.52
CA ALA A 695 11.96 5.84 15.61
C ALA A 695 13.25 6.10 16.38
N TYR A 696 14.32 5.38 16.03
CA TYR A 696 15.63 5.42 16.71
C TYR A 696 16.77 5.61 15.73
N ASP A 697 17.78 6.40 16.14
CA ASP A 697 19.04 6.65 15.43
C ASP A 697 20.23 6.24 16.30
N PRO A 698 20.48 4.93 16.47
CA PRO A 698 21.52 4.43 17.38
C PRO A 698 22.93 4.64 16.82
N ALA A 699 23.87 4.94 17.72
CA ALA A 699 25.29 5.08 17.41
C ALA A 699 26.07 3.76 17.59
N PHE A 700 25.67 2.89 18.51
CA PHE A 700 26.45 1.74 18.94
C PHE A 700 25.65 0.43 18.92
N ALA A 701 26.38 -0.68 18.83
CA ALA A 701 25.79 -2.03 18.78
C ALA A 701 24.89 -2.33 19.97
N TYR A 702 25.28 -1.95 21.21
CA TYR A 702 24.47 -2.19 22.40
C TYR A 702 23.14 -1.40 22.38
N GLU A 703 23.11 -0.20 21.77
CA GLU A 703 21.88 0.57 21.62
C GLU A 703 20.89 -0.16 20.71
N ILE A 704 21.38 -0.67 19.55
CA ILE A 704 20.57 -1.49 18.64
C ILE A 704 20.03 -2.73 19.35
N ALA A 705 20.90 -3.42 20.10
CA ALA A 705 20.54 -4.63 20.85
C ALA A 705 19.43 -4.36 21.87
N VAL A 706 19.55 -3.28 22.66
CA VAL A 706 18.53 -2.87 23.65
C VAL A 706 17.20 -2.55 22.95
N ILE A 707 17.23 -1.80 21.84
CA ILE A 707 16.02 -1.38 21.10
C ILE A 707 15.32 -2.59 20.50
N ILE A 708 16.05 -3.49 19.82
CA ILE A 708 15.46 -4.69 19.19
C ILE A 708 14.90 -5.63 20.26
N GLN A 709 15.64 -5.85 21.35
CA GLN A 709 15.20 -6.70 22.46
C GLN A 709 13.90 -6.18 23.09
N ASP A 710 13.82 -4.88 23.38
CA ASP A 710 12.61 -4.23 23.90
C ASP A 710 11.44 -4.33 22.90
N GLY A 711 11.72 -4.11 21.62
CA GLY A 711 10.73 -4.22 20.57
C GLY A 711 10.13 -5.62 20.43
N ILE A 712 10.97 -6.66 20.48
CA ILE A 712 10.51 -8.05 20.47
C ILE A 712 9.63 -8.33 21.69
N ARG A 713 10.05 -7.92 22.88
CA ARG A 713 9.29 -8.07 24.12
C ARG A 713 7.93 -7.37 24.01
N ARG A 714 7.88 -6.10 23.65
CA ARG A 714 6.65 -5.30 23.60
C ARG A 714 5.67 -5.82 22.54
N MET A 715 6.15 -6.09 21.32
CA MET A 715 5.29 -6.50 20.21
C MET A 715 4.83 -7.96 20.32
N TYR A 716 5.73 -8.88 20.69
CA TYR A 716 5.47 -10.33 20.53
C TYR A 716 5.25 -11.07 21.86
N LYS A 717 5.66 -10.50 22.99
CA LYS A 717 5.33 -11.04 24.33
C LYS A 717 4.17 -10.28 24.97
N GLU A 718 4.20 -8.94 24.93
CA GLU A 718 3.16 -8.10 25.54
C GLU A 718 2.02 -7.74 24.59
N GLY A 719 2.23 -7.91 23.29
CA GLY A 719 1.18 -7.75 22.29
C GLY A 719 0.85 -6.31 21.93
N GLU A 720 1.74 -5.34 22.19
CA GLU A 720 1.55 -3.94 21.86
C GLU A 720 1.42 -3.74 20.34
N ASN A 721 0.55 -2.81 19.96
CA ASN A 721 0.34 -2.45 18.55
C ASN A 721 1.26 -1.30 18.14
N ILE A 722 2.54 -1.58 18.10
CA ILE A 722 3.62 -0.66 17.71
C ILE A 722 4.52 -1.35 16.69
N PHE A 723 5.33 -0.58 16.00
CA PHE A 723 6.41 -1.04 15.15
C PHE A 723 7.59 -0.05 15.21
N TYR A 724 8.73 -0.47 14.72
CA TYR A 724 9.97 0.28 14.90
C TYR A 724 10.53 0.75 13.56
N TYR A 725 11.16 1.94 13.57
CA TYR A 725 12.05 2.43 12.54
C TYR A 725 13.42 2.68 13.17
N ILE A 726 14.46 2.01 12.69
CA ILE A 726 15.82 2.10 13.20
C ILE A 726 16.74 2.43 12.03
N THR A 727 17.50 3.51 12.12
CA THR A 727 18.50 3.84 11.12
C THR A 727 19.80 3.10 11.36
N LEU A 728 20.42 2.61 10.29
CA LEU A 728 21.65 1.84 10.28
C LEU A 728 22.65 2.48 9.33
N MET A 729 23.87 2.65 9.77
CA MET A 729 24.91 3.36 9.04
C MET A 729 26.01 2.42 8.58
N ASN A 730 26.70 2.79 7.48
CA ASN A 730 27.76 1.98 6.89
C ASN A 730 29.19 2.41 7.25
N GLU A 731 29.33 3.43 8.12
CA GLU A 731 30.66 3.85 8.62
C GLU A 731 31.14 2.88 9.71
N PRO A 732 32.32 2.21 9.51
CA PRO A 732 32.90 1.37 10.56
C PRO A 732 33.68 2.20 11.58
N TYR A 733 33.53 1.82 12.84
CA TYR A 733 34.27 2.35 13.98
C TYR A 733 34.25 1.37 15.16
N ALA A 734 35.17 1.55 16.11
CA ALA A 734 35.20 0.74 17.32
C ALA A 734 33.93 0.95 18.14
N MET A 735 33.22 -0.12 18.46
CA MET A 735 32.05 -0.09 19.34
C MET A 735 32.49 -0.19 20.77
N PRO A 736 32.15 0.79 21.62
CA PRO A 736 32.47 0.73 23.06
C PRO A 736 31.54 -0.28 23.77
N PRO A 737 31.93 -0.76 24.94
CA PRO A 737 31.02 -1.46 25.84
C PRO A 737 29.93 -0.53 26.36
N MET A 738 28.79 -1.10 26.73
CA MET A 738 27.67 -0.35 27.31
C MET A 738 28.09 0.29 28.64
N PRO A 739 27.95 1.61 28.84
CA PRO A 739 28.39 2.28 30.03
C PRO A 739 27.44 2.12 31.22
N GLY A 740 27.47 0.94 31.88
CA GLY A 740 26.61 0.67 33.02
C GLY A 740 25.13 0.47 32.68
N ASP A 741 24.22 0.83 33.57
CA ASP A 741 22.77 0.66 33.38
C ASP A 741 22.18 1.90 32.68
N VAL A 742 22.22 1.89 31.35
CA VAL A 742 21.70 2.97 30.49
C VAL A 742 20.50 2.53 29.62
N LYS A 743 20.01 1.32 29.82
CA LYS A 743 18.93 0.74 28.98
C LYS A 743 17.68 1.61 28.97
N ASP A 744 17.21 2.09 30.12
CA ASP A 744 16.05 2.98 30.21
C ASP A 744 16.28 4.29 29.41
N GLY A 745 17.46 4.89 29.53
CA GLY A 745 17.84 6.09 28.80
C GLY A 745 17.86 5.86 27.27
N ILE A 746 18.40 4.72 26.82
CA ILE A 746 18.38 4.34 25.40
C ILE A 746 16.95 4.29 24.87
N LEU A 747 16.04 3.64 25.58
CA LEU A 747 14.64 3.45 25.17
C LEU A 747 13.84 4.76 25.25
N ARG A 748 14.13 5.61 26.22
CA ARG A 748 13.50 6.92 26.39
C ARG A 748 14.05 8.01 25.47
N GLY A 749 15.14 7.72 24.76
CA GLY A 749 15.65 8.56 23.67
C GLY A 749 16.95 9.30 23.94
N MET A 750 17.48 9.30 25.17
CA MET A 750 18.82 9.85 25.46
C MET A 750 19.39 9.36 26.79
N TYR A 751 20.71 9.31 26.84
CA TYR A 751 21.47 9.05 28.07
C TYR A 751 22.86 9.72 28.00
N ARG A 752 23.49 9.95 29.17
CA ARG A 752 24.86 10.50 29.22
C ARG A 752 25.85 9.40 28.91
N PHE A 753 26.51 9.52 27.74
CA PHE A 753 27.53 8.56 27.31
C PHE A 753 28.86 8.76 27.98
N ARG A 754 29.40 10.01 27.97
CA ARG A 754 30.71 10.34 28.53
C ARG A 754 30.68 11.65 29.34
N ALA A 755 30.91 11.56 30.64
CA ALA A 755 31.03 12.74 31.49
C ALA A 755 32.41 13.39 31.32
N SER A 756 32.51 14.71 31.55
CA SER A 756 33.79 15.39 31.59
C SER A 756 34.59 14.99 32.86
N GLU A 757 35.87 14.76 32.68
CA GLU A 757 36.79 14.50 33.75
C GLU A 757 37.10 15.75 34.59
N ASN A 758 37.10 16.93 33.95
CA ASN A 758 37.40 18.20 34.63
C ASN A 758 36.17 18.80 35.35
N LYS A 759 35.88 18.28 36.52
CA LYS A 759 34.78 18.76 37.38
C LYS A 759 35.00 20.17 37.95
N LYS A 760 36.21 20.73 37.87
CA LYS A 760 36.58 22.05 38.46
C LYS A 760 36.40 23.20 37.47
N SER A 761 36.27 22.94 36.16
CA SER A 761 36.10 24.00 35.17
C SER A 761 34.79 24.79 35.41
N LYS A 762 34.88 26.12 35.33
CA LYS A 762 33.74 27.03 35.37
C LYS A 762 33.02 27.12 34.00
N LEU A 763 33.68 26.73 32.92
CA LEU A 763 33.13 26.66 31.59
C LEU A 763 32.56 25.25 31.35
N ARG A 764 31.25 25.14 31.24
CA ARG A 764 30.53 23.86 31.12
C ARG A 764 29.74 23.83 29.83
N ALA A 765 29.57 22.64 29.27
CA ALA A 765 28.72 22.39 28.10
C ALA A 765 28.11 20.98 28.15
N GLN A 766 27.04 20.81 27.41
CA GLN A 766 26.34 19.55 27.14
C GLN A 766 26.27 19.36 25.63
N LEU A 767 26.91 18.33 25.13
CA LEU A 767 26.95 18.01 23.69
C LEU A 767 26.06 16.81 23.43
N PHE A 768 25.11 16.96 22.50
CA PHE A 768 24.18 15.92 22.11
C PHE A 768 24.51 15.44 20.70
N GLY A 769 24.76 14.15 20.52
CA GLY A 769 25.00 13.53 19.23
C GLY A 769 24.05 12.35 19.01
N SER A 770 23.64 12.12 17.77
CA SER A 770 22.89 10.94 17.35
C SER A 770 23.63 10.21 16.23
N GLY A 771 23.40 8.89 16.13
CA GLY A 771 24.05 8.06 15.12
C GLY A 771 25.57 8.27 15.06
N SER A 772 26.14 8.32 13.85
CA SER A 772 27.59 8.49 13.66
C SER A 772 28.13 9.85 14.12
N ILE A 773 27.27 10.89 14.18
CA ILE A 773 27.68 12.25 14.62
C ILE A 773 27.97 12.30 16.12
N LEU A 774 27.54 11.31 16.90
CA LEU A 774 27.97 11.18 18.28
C LEU A 774 29.51 11.16 18.41
N ARG A 775 30.20 10.57 17.44
CA ARG A 775 31.69 10.54 17.41
C ARG A 775 32.29 11.94 17.21
N GLU A 776 31.67 12.79 16.42
CA GLU A 776 32.08 14.18 16.23
C GLU A 776 31.90 14.97 17.55
N ALA A 777 30.81 14.70 18.29
CA ALA A 777 30.58 15.29 19.61
C ALA A 777 31.62 14.84 20.65
N LEU A 778 32.08 13.58 20.57
CA LEU A 778 33.16 13.07 21.42
C LEU A 778 34.51 13.74 21.11
N GLN A 779 34.85 13.92 19.83
CA GLN A 779 36.05 14.65 19.42
C GLN A 779 35.95 16.13 19.81
N ALA A 780 34.80 16.74 19.68
CA ALA A 780 34.58 18.12 20.10
C ALA A 780 34.78 18.28 21.65
N GLN A 781 34.34 17.30 22.45
CA GLN A 781 34.61 17.29 23.90
C GLN A 781 36.13 17.33 24.18
N ASP A 782 36.92 16.55 23.45
CA ASP A 782 38.37 16.48 23.62
C ASP A 782 39.02 17.82 23.21
N ILE A 783 38.65 18.40 22.05
CA ILE A 783 39.11 19.73 21.58
C ILE A 783 38.76 20.82 22.60
N LEU A 784 37.52 20.83 23.11
CA LEU A 784 37.04 21.81 24.09
C LEU A 784 37.83 21.73 25.41
N ALA A 785 38.13 20.51 25.88
CA ALA A 785 38.90 20.31 27.09
C ALA A 785 40.35 20.75 26.93
N GLU A 786 41.03 20.34 25.88
CA GLU A 786 42.47 20.54 25.65
C GLU A 786 42.81 22.00 25.28
N LYS A 787 42.04 22.59 24.32
CA LYS A 787 42.37 23.92 23.79
C LYS A 787 41.69 25.07 24.53
N TYR A 788 40.47 24.86 25.03
CA TYR A 788 39.64 25.95 25.57
C TYR A 788 39.28 25.79 27.05
N GLY A 789 39.70 24.68 27.70
CA GLY A 789 39.41 24.44 29.12
C GLY A 789 37.92 24.29 29.44
N VAL A 790 37.10 23.98 28.45
CA VAL A 790 35.65 23.74 28.62
C VAL A 790 35.41 22.29 29.00
N ALA A 791 34.71 22.10 30.11
CA ALA A 791 34.31 20.78 30.58
C ALA A 791 32.91 20.43 29.97
N ALA A 792 32.90 19.64 28.93
CA ALA A 792 31.69 19.20 28.27
C ALA A 792 31.32 17.78 28.65
N ASP A 793 30.02 17.50 28.88
CA ASP A 793 29.50 16.13 28.94
C ASP A 793 28.90 15.76 27.59
N VAL A 794 29.02 14.50 27.17
CA VAL A 794 28.47 14.01 25.88
C VAL A 794 27.32 13.06 26.12
N TRP A 795 26.23 13.31 25.41
CA TRP A 795 24.98 12.57 25.44
C TRP A 795 24.72 11.86 24.14
N SER A 796 24.39 10.57 24.16
CA SER A 796 23.85 9.86 23.04
C SER A 796 22.34 10.11 22.99
N VAL A 797 21.86 10.65 21.86
CA VAL A 797 20.45 10.83 21.62
C VAL A 797 19.99 9.76 20.64
N THR A 798 19.36 8.73 21.15
CA THR A 798 18.89 7.58 20.37
C THR A 798 17.54 7.81 19.71
N SER A 799 16.70 8.74 20.24
CA SER A 799 15.37 9.01 19.67
C SER A 799 14.87 10.41 20.01
N TYR A 800 14.98 11.32 19.08
CA TYR A 800 14.32 12.63 19.19
C TYR A 800 12.79 12.51 19.21
N LYS A 801 12.21 11.53 18.49
CA LYS A 801 10.76 11.29 18.50
C LYS A 801 10.26 10.89 19.87
N SER A 802 10.94 9.97 20.57
CA SER A 802 10.56 9.56 21.94
C SER A 802 10.62 10.73 22.91
N LEU A 803 11.69 11.54 22.87
CA LEU A 803 11.83 12.75 23.70
C LEU A 803 10.73 13.77 23.44
N TYR A 804 10.39 13.99 22.17
CA TYR A 804 9.31 14.90 21.78
C TYR A 804 7.94 14.41 22.25
N THR A 805 7.64 13.13 22.03
CA THR A 805 6.36 12.54 22.41
C THR A 805 6.16 12.60 23.94
N ASP A 806 7.18 12.19 24.72
CA ASP A 806 7.15 12.29 26.19
C ASP A 806 6.86 13.74 26.66
N ALA A 807 7.52 14.70 26.03
CA ALA A 807 7.39 16.10 26.42
C ALA A 807 6.01 16.68 26.08
N VAL A 808 5.47 16.37 24.89
CA VAL A 808 4.13 16.82 24.47
C VAL A 808 3.04 16.17 25.32
N GLU A 809 3.15 14.89 25.61
CA GLU A 809 2.21 14.17 26.48
C GLU A 809 2.23 14.71 27.91
N THR A 810 3.43 14.95 28.44
CA THR A 810 3.61 15.57 29.76
C THR A 810 2.97 16.96 29.82
N GLU A 811 3.21 17.80 28.81
CA GLU A 811 2.60 19.14 28.72
C GLU A 811 1.08 19.08 28.61
N ARG A 812 0.56 18.16 27.80
CA ARG A 812 -0.87 17.93 27.67
C ARG A 812 -1.47 17.52 29.03
N TRP A 813 -0.85 16.57 29.71
CA TRP A 813 -1.31 16.08 31.01
C TRP A 813 -1.37 17.23 32.02
N ASN A 814 -0.31 18.02 32.14
CA ASN A 814 -0.24 19.17 33.05
C ASN A 814 -1.35 20.20 32.78
N ARG A 815 -1.63 20.46 31.51
CA ARG A 815 -2.70 21.40 31.10
C ARG A 815 -4.09 20.88 31.47
N LEU A 816 -4.32 19.58 31.41
CA LEU A 816 -5.62 18.97 31.72
C LEU A 816 -5.82 18.68 33.22
N HIS A 817 -4.74 18.71 34.02
CA HIS A 817 -4.76 18.43 35.45
C HIS A 817 -4.12 19.58 36.27
N PRO A 818 -4.67 20.82 36.17
CA PRO A 818 -4.03 22.01 36.75
C PRO A 818 -4.02 22.00 38.30
N GLY A 819 -4.82 21.14 38.94
CA GLY A 819 -4.86 20.95 40.41
C GLY A 819 -3.89 19.88 40.94
N GLU A 820 -3.20 19.17 40.07
CA GLU A 820 -2.23 18.14 40.46
C GLU A 820 -0.79 18.66 40.39
N LYS A 821 0.14 17.90 40.99
CA LYS A 821 1.57 18.24 40.89
C LYS A 821 2.03 18.09 39.46
N PRO A 822 2.55 19.15 38.84
CA PRO A 822 3.01 19.08 37.46
C PRO A 822 4.06 17.96 37.23
N ARG A 823 3.91 17.23 36.16
CA ARG A 823 4.92 16.29 35.66
C ARG A 823 6.00 17.06 34.93
N THR A 824 7.20 16.51 34.92
CA THR A 824 8.36 17.08 34.22
C THR A 824 8.74 16.17 33.07
N PRO A 825 8.91 16.67 31.82
CA PRO A 825 9.38 15.86 30.70
C PRO A 825 10.72 15.19 31.01
N TYR A 826 10.94 14.00 30.48
CA TYR A 826 12.17 13.24 30.71
C TYR A 826 13.43 14.05 30.40
N ILE A 827 13.43 14.73 29.23
CA ILE A 827 14.57 15.55 28.80
C ILE A 827 14.85 16.70 29.81
N THR A 828 13.81 17.37 30.27
CA THR A 828 13.93 18.47 31.26
C THR A 828 14.46 17.94 32.62
N GLN A 829 13.92 16.81 33.06
CA GLN A 829 14.36 16.16 34.31
C GLN A 829 15.81 15.70 34.21
N THR A 830 16.20 15.05 33.11
CA THR A 830 17.56 14.52 32.90
C THR A 830 18.61 15.62 32.85
N LEU A 831 18.24 16.80 32.35
CA LEU A 831 19.15 17.94 32.19
C LEU A 831 19.03 18.99 33.32
N ALA A 832 18.22 18.78 34.34
CA ALA A 832 17.97 19.76 35.40
C ALA A 832 19.25 20.24 36.05
N ASP A 833 20.15 19.31 36.37
CA ASP A 833 21.44 19.59 37.07
C ASP A 833 22.64 19.64 36.08
N ALA A 834 22.39 19.65 34.76
CA ALA A 834 23.44 19.69 33.76
C ALA A 834 23.78 21.12 33.34
N PRO A 835 24.88 21.73 33.83
CA PRO A 835 25.18 23.15 33.61
C PRO A 835 25.83 23.42 32.24
N GLY A 836 25.79 24.68 31.81
CA GLY A 836 26.56 25.19 30.67
C GLY A 836 25.81 25.24 29.37
N ALA A 837 26.51 25.52 28.28
CA ALA A 837 25.94 25.63 26.92
C ALA A 837 25.34 24.29 26.42
N LEU A 838 24.28 24.33 25.63
CA LEU A 838 23.66 23.15 25.03
C LEU A 838 23.89 23.17 23.52
N VAL A 839 24.48 22.13 22.96
CA VAL A 839 24.72 21.99 21.51
C VAL A 839 24.32 20.61 21.04
N ALA A 840 23.43 20.53 20.08
CA ALA A 840 23.01 19.27 19.45
C ALA A 840 23.50 19.20 18.00
N ALA A 841 24.06 18.06 17.63
CA ALA A 841 24.50 17.79 16.26
C ALA A 841 23.93 16.45 15.77
N THR A 842 23.49 16.41 14.51
CA THR A 842 22.88 15.23 13.89
C THR A 842 23.23 15.14 12.41
N ASP A 843 23.16 13.96 11.84
CA ASP A 843 23.34 13.72 10.40
C ASP A 843 22.05 13.96 9.59
N TYR A 844 21.03 14.47 10.24
CA TYR A 844 19.74 14.87 9.65
C TYR A 844 19.57 16.39 9.70
N ILE A 845 18.49 16.90 9.09
CA ILE A 845 18.20 18.35 9.10
C ILE A 845 18.04 18.91 10.52
N LYS A 846 18.39 20.16 10.73
CA LYS A 846 18.36 20.88 12.04
C LYS A 846 17.00 20.83 12.72
N THR A 847 15.92 20.70 11.93
CA THR A 847 14.55 20.56 12.46
C THR A 847 14.45 19.40 13.44
N LEU A 848 15.16 18.30 13.21
CA LEU A 848 15.08 17.11 14.08
C LEU A 848 15.50 17.42 15.52
N PRO A 849 16.72 17.90 15.84
CA PRO A 849 17.05 18.28 17.20
C PRO A 849 16.31 19.53 17.69
N SER A 850 15.96 20.46 16.81
CA SER A 850 15.27 21.69 17.20
C SER A 850 13.88 21.46 17.79
N MET A 851 13.21 20.36 17.43
CA MET A 851 11.84 20.05 17.88
C MET A 851 11.71 19.91 19.40
N ILE A 852 12.80 19.58 20.12
CA ILE A 852 12.80 19.44 21.59
C ILE A 852 13.27 20.71 22.31
N SER A 853 13.65 21.78 21.59
CA SER A 853 14.23 23.01 22.16
C SER A 853 13.34 23.67 23.21
N LYS A 854 12.02 23.59 23.07
CA LYS A 854 11.04 24.15 24.01
C LYS A 854 11.18 23.64 25.45
N TRP A 855 11.61 22.39 25.62
CA TRP A 855 11.70 21.71 26.92
C TRP A 855 13.11 21.61 27.45
N MET A 856 14.06 22.19 26.71
CA MET A 856 15.44 22.34 27.21
C MET A 856 15.51 23.37 28.32
N PRO A 857 16.38 23.18 29.35
CA PRO A 857 16.46 24.11 30.46
C PRO A 857 17.02 25.49 30.07
N ARG A 858 17.59 25.66 28.87
CA ARG A 858 18.13 26.89 28.30
C ARG A 858 18.23 26.76 26.77
N ARG A 859 18.63 27.84 26.09
CA ARG A 859 18.85 27.87 24.65
C ARG A 859 19.80 26.76 24.23
N MET A 860 19.48 26.10 23.13
CA MET A 860 20.27 25.04 22.54
C MET A 860 20.61 25.43 21.08
N ALA A 861 21.90 25.40 20.75
CA ALA A 861 22.34 25.46 19.37
C ALA A 861 22.14 24.11 18.70
N THR A 862 21.69 24.12 17.44
CA THR A 862 21.45 22.90 16.65
C THR A 862 22.26 22.91 15.36
N LEU A 863 23.01 21.86 15.10
CA LEU A 863 23.76 21.60 13.88
C LEU A 863 23.13 20.40 13.17
N GLY A 864 23.03 20.49 11.86
CA GLY A 864 22.43 19.44 11.04
C GLY A 864 22.69 19.65 9.56
N THR A 865 22.29 18.68 8.75
CA THR A 865 22.65 18.56 7.35
C THR A 865 21.57 19.12 6.42
N ASP A 866 21.17 20.39 6.62
CA ASP A 866 20.19 21.06 5.75
C ASP A 866 20.74 21.27 4.34
N GLY A 867 19.88 21.19 3.33
CA GLY A 867 20.23 21.31 1.93
C GLY A 867 20.24 19.98 1.19
N PHE A 868 20.76 19.94 -0.01
CA PHE A 868 20.90 18.74 -0.80
C PHE A 868 22.19 17.97 -0.46
N GLY A 869 22.15 16.63 -0.55
CA GLY A 869 23.32 15.79 -0.44
C GLY A 869 24.39 16.09 -1.50
N ARG A 870 25.63 15.71 -1.24
CA ARG A 870 26.80 15.94 -2.10
C ARG A 870 27.61 14.66 -2.28
N SER A 871 28.17 14.46 -3.47
CA SER A 871 29.09 13.35 -3.75
C SER A 871 30.49 13.73 -3.28
N GLU A 872 30.87 13.30 -2.08
CA GLU A 872 32.19 13.57 -1.50
C GLU A 872 32.48 12.56 -0.36
N GLY A 873 33.70 12.58 0.18
CA GLY A 873 34.09 11.80 1.36
C GLY A 873 33.47 12.37 2.65
N ARG A 874 33.35 11.53 3.68
CA ARG A 874 32.67 11.86 4.97
C ARG A 874 33.24 13.14 5.63
N GLN A 875 34.59 13.30 5.66
CA GLN A 875 35.21 14.45 6.27
C GLN A 875 34.80 15.76 5.57
N SER A 876 34.87 15.77 4.22
CA SER A 876 34.46 16.92 3.42
C SER A 876 32.96 17.22 3.54
N LEU A 877 32.13 16.16 3.61
CA LEU A 877 30.68 16.31 3.81
C LEU A 877 30.35 16.91 5.16
N ARG A 878 31.00 16.44 6.24
CA ARG A 878 30.80 16.97 7.61
C ARG A 878 31.28 18.42 7.73
N ASP A 879 32.37 18.76 7.05
CA ASP A 879 32.86 20.15 6.94
C ASP A 879 31.83 21.00 6.15
N PHE A 880 31.37 20.49 4.98
CA PHE A 880 30.41 21.20 4.15
C PHE A 880 29.10 21.50 4.88
N PHE A 881 28.54 20.50 5.59
CA PHE A 881 27.29 20.63 6.35
C PHE A 881 27.46 21.18 7.77
N GLU A 882 28.69 21.52 8.21
CA GLU A 882 28.97 22.15 9.51
C GLU A 882 28.58 21.26 10.72
N VAL A 883 28.82 19.95 10.62
CA VAL A 883 28.46 18.98 11.68
C VAL A 883 29.67 18.21 12.23
N ASP A 884 30.89 18.56 11.85
CA ASP A 884 32.08 17.96 12.40
C ASP A 884 32.46 18.52 13.78
N ALA A 885 33.48 17.92 14.42
CA ALA A 885 33.95 18.30 15.73
C ALA A 885 34.34 19.78 15.86
N ARG A 886 34.85 20.41 14.75
CA ARG A 886 35.25 21.81 14.71
C ARG A 886 34.07 22.73 14.84
N PHE A 887 32.99 22.47 14.09
CA PHE A 887 31.76 23.26 14.12
C PHE A 887 30.99 23.05 15.42
N ILE A 888 30.98 21.81 16.00
CA ILE A 888 30.41 21.55 17.33
C ILE A 888 31.18 22.36 18.41
N THR A 889 32.52 22.39 18.32
CA THR A 889 33.36 23.19 19.19
C THR A 889 33.04 24.67 19.05
N LEU A 890 33.01 25.20 17.82
CA LEU A 890 32.70 26.61 17.55
C LEU A 890 31.32 27.00 18.05
N ALA A 891 30.30 26.19 17.80
CA ALA A 891 28.94 26.44 18.30
C ALA A 891 28.91 26.46 19.83
N THR A 892 29.67 25.59 20.50
CA THR A 892 29.77 25.55 21.96
C THR A 892 30.42 26.84 22.52
N LEU A 893 31.51 27.28 21.90
CA LEU A 893 32.15 28.53 22.28
C LEU A 893 31.25 29.73 22.01
N HIS A 894 30.55 29.77 20.90
CA HIS A 894 29.59 30.80 20.60
C HIS A 894 28.48 30.87 21.65
N GLU A 895 27.88 29.74 22.02
CA GLU A 895 26.85 29.71 23.08
C GLU A 895 27.40 30.18 24.44
N LEU A 896 28.64 29.80 24.81
CA LEU A 896 29.30 30.33 26.01
C LEU A 896 29.57 31.84 25.93
N GLN A 897 29.86 32.36 24.76
CA GLN A 897 30.03 33.79 24.54
C GLN A 897 28.68 34.52 24.67
N GLN A 898 27.61 33.98 24.11
CA GLN A 898 26.26 34.53 24.27
C GLN A 898 25.79 34.54 25.72
N ASP A 899 26.24 33.58 26.53
CA ASP A 899 26.00 33.50 27.96
C ASP A 899 26.95 34.42 28.78
N GLY A 900 27.82 35.20 28.12
CA GLY A 900 28.77 36.08 28.79
C GLY A 900 29.87 35.37 29.58
N LYS A 901 30.15 34.10 29.29
CA LYS A 901 31.16 33.30 29.97
C LYS A 901 32.55 33.42 29.38
N ILE A 902 32.63 33.78 28.10
CA ILE A 902 33.88 34.05 27.39
C ILE A 902 33.75 35.33 26.51
N GLU A 903 34.88 35.92 26.21
CA GLU A 903 34.94 37.12 25.36
C GLU A 903 34.79 36.77 23.86
N PRO A 904 34.16 37.66 23.02
CA PRO A 904 34.04 37.46 21.59
C PRO A 904 35.34 37.14 20.84
N LYS A 905 36.46 37.68 21.33
CA LYS A 905 37.80 37.43 20.76
C LYS A 905 38.19 35.92 20.83
N VAL A 906 37.70 35.17 21.83
CA VAL A 906 37.96 33.73 21.96
C VAL A 906 37.31 33.00 20.81
N VAL A 907 36.06 33.35 20.45
CA VAL A 907 35.33 32.75 19.30
C VAL A 907 36.00 33.11 18.00
N THR A 908 36.41 34.39 17.80
CA THR A 908 37.10 34.83 16.61
C THR A 908 38.46 34.11 16.44
N GLN A 909 39.16 33.87 17.54
CA GLN A 909 40.42 33.12 17.48
C GLN A 909 40.17 31.65 17.20
N ALA A 910 39.09 31.06 17.76
CA ALA A 910 38.70 29.65 17.51
C ALA A 910 38.41 29.36 16.03
N ILE A 911 37.76 30.27 15.32
CA ILE A 911 37.54 30.13 13.85
C ILE A 911 38.89 29.91 13.13
N LYS A 912 39.89 30.68 13.48
CA LYS A 912 41.24 30.55 12.89
C LYS A 912 41.95 29.29 13.35
N ASP A 913 41.91 28.95 14.66
CA ASP A 913 42.57 27.78 15.22
C ASP A 913 41.98 26.45 14.75
N LEU A 914 40.70 26.44 14.41
CA LEU A 914 39.97 25.30 13.88
C LEU A 914 40.02 25.24 12.34
N GLY A 915 40.61 26.25 11.67
CA GLY A 915 40.73 26.29 10.21
C GLY A 915 39.37 26.38 9.49
N ILE A 916 38.42 27.10 10.08
CA ILE A 916 37.08 27.28 9.52
C ILE A 916 37.08 28.52 8.61
N ASP A 917 36.59 28.41 7.41
CA ASP A 917 36.36 29.53 6.48
C ASP A 917 35.01 30.18 6.82
N PRO A 918 34.96 31.39 7.34
CA PRO A 918 33.72 32.07 7.66
C PRO A 918 32.90 32.50 6.41
N GLU A 919 33.53 32.52 5.26
CA GLU A 919 32.89 32.91 3.99
C GLU A 919 32.48 31.66 3.14
N LYS A 920 32.58 30.47 3.70
CA LYS A 920 32.16 29.24 2.99
C LYS A 920 30.71 29.34 2.54
N PRO A 921 30.32 28.67 1.44
CA PRO A 921 28.93 28.66 0.97
C PRO A 921 27.95 28.05 1.99
N ASN A 922 26.76 28.62 2.08
CA ASN A 922 25.70 28.07 2.91
C ASN A 922 25.15 26.78 2.27
N PRO A 923 25.19 25.62 2.94
CA PRO A 923 24.73 24.33 2.40
C PRO A 923 23.28 24.33 1.91
N VAL A 924 22.42 25.19 2.50
CA VAL A 924 20.99 25.24 2.18
C VAL A 924 20.74 25.78 0.76
N ILE A 925 21.57 26.69 0.31
CA ILE A 925 21.38 27.44 -0.96
C ILE A 925 22.48 27.23 -1.99
N SER A 926 23.44 26.33 -1.74
CA SER A 926 24.57 26.04 -2.63
C SER A 926 24.33 24.85 -3.54
#